data_bba18e947c8aab9e51863e8719017cc8
#
_entry.id   bba18e947c8aab9e51863e8719017cc8
#
_cell.length_a   1.000
_cell.length_b   1.000
_cell.length_c   1.000
_cell.angle_alpha   90.00
_cell.angle_beta   90.00
_cell.angle_gamma   90.00
#
_symmetry.space_group_name_H-M   'P 1'
#
loop_
_entity.id
_entity.type
_entity.pdbx_description
1 polymer ?
#
loop_
_entity_poly.entity_id
_entity_poly.type
_entity_poly.pdbx_seq_one_letter_code
_entity_poly.pdbx_strand_id
1 'polypeptide(L)'
;MKIKGDSSLRSRKIVDNGNCLHDVLSFISRYLLLSPLIFLSLLTSCSTEKAKWTNIQYHNTTCHYNVWWNGNESLKAGKQKLRAQAVDDYTRFLPPENIGSDDLARSLNPEFDRAIEKGVKGIKKHSIFVKGVEHVPYIKECYLLTAYATFYKHDYISTANTCNILLQQFQGTSAGDQGAILLARCMTMEKHYEEAESTLDQLVNNLGNGNFSRSQRDKLYCAMVEATVPQEKYKKAVEYIHHAIDASSDRYTKARLSFLLAQIYRKLEKRTVAAKYYDEVLHYRPPYVLEFNAKLGRASCADPNSLSESELVKLEKQLDDMLKDKKNEEYRDQIYFAKGEMFLGVKQPQKACDNYRLSVAAATVNKAQRAQSALRMGEVQYEIFENYDLAQRYYDTAMQCITRDYPNYDYIRRRYDMLTELTSYTRVYERCDSLLAVAAMPEQERLQLINDKIEELKKKEEAEKERALMEELLADARQQQNTLSGDWYFYTPQTVSKGKETFRQRWGMRTLEDLWCVTNKNTINFLEDDLAEEETSDTTSTVADSSLASNSSSLNDKYGNPNDPHSVAYYLKDLPTTQHELDSIDSITSISLLNAGYIFYDGIGNIPRALQNYLRLTEGYTSFSEIVQAFYMLYRIFDRQGNTPQANYYRDMVLMGFPDSDFANLIRDNEYYRELIRRSRRIEADYEELYNQYAEHRYSTVINLADEAEEVYPGNPAVNRFRYWKALSLAHLGDRTEAIELFRQLASLPATDSIQPLAQAQLDLLLDSSFANYASNEDITPADERRARRQVTSVETQPVATPTSSSSKEETPLPPEAQVYRYRENQQYFIAVVINDRTIKATELQFKLGEFNNRYYSNSGYKVNAALFTDSTQILTVHRFLTLDEAMGYWRHLQQEESPLRQYSDNDYHAFPITTQNYATFYNRKDVAAYLLFFNRYYLKQ
;
A
#
# COMPACT_ATOMS: atom_id res chain seq x y z
N MET A 1 30.60 -57.27 -24.81
CA MET A 1 30.95 -58.42 -25.66
C MET A 1 32.21 -58.06 -26.45
N LYS A 2 33.30 -58.75 -26.13
CA LYS A 2 34.56 -59.02 -26.87
C LYS A 2 35.19 -57.85 -27.65
N ILE A 3 36.29 -57.20 -27.20
CA ILE A 3 37.72 -57.64 -27.23
C ILE A 3 38.21 -58.32 -28.56
N LYS A 4 39.11 -57.59 -29.19
CA LYS A 4 40.34 -58.07 -29.93
C LYS A 4 41.04 -56.80 -30.44
N GLY A 5 42.21 -56.31 -30.10
CA GLY A 5 43.42 -57.04 -29.96
C GLY A 5 44.11 -57.27 -31.32
N ASP A 6 45.00 -56.34 -31.70
CA ASP A 6 46.16 -56.79 -32.47
C ASP A 6 47.37 -55.87 -32.32
N SER A 7 48.45 -56.50 -31.93
CA SER A 7 49.77 -55.95 -31.78
C SER A 7 50.57 -56.17 -33.12
N SER A 8 51.20 -55.09 -33.55
CA SER A 8 52.40 -55.35 -34.43
C SER A 8 53.45 -54.27 -34.18
N LEU A 9 54.45 -54.68 -33.51
CA LEU A 9 55.81 -54.13 -33.47
C LEU A 9 56.36 -54.01 -34.87
N ARG A 10 56.82 -52.83 -35.30
CA ARG A 10 57.91 -52.67 -36.23
C ARG A 10 58.88 -51.59 -35.81
N SER A 11 60.06 -52.03 -35.39
CA SER A 11 61.26 -51.28 -35.24
C SER A 11 61.71 -50.64 -36.58
N ARG A 12 62.01 -49.34 -36.52
CA ARG A 12 62.85 -48.67 -37.54
C ARG A 12 63.70 -47.56 -36.92
N LYS A 13 64.96 -47.85 -36.84
CA LYS A 13 66.20 -47.08 -37.12
C LYS A 13 66.26 -45.65 -36.58
N ILE A 14 67.16 -45.49 -35.63
CA ILE A 14 67.91 -44.30 -35.29
C ILE A 14 68.64 -43.82 -36.53
N VAL A 15 68.36 -42.61 -36.98
CA VAL A 15 69.18 -41.80 -37.86
C VAL A 15 69.48 -40.50 -37.15
N ASP A 16 70.79 -40.31 -36.99
CA ASP A 16 71.41 -39.08 -36.48
C ASP A 16 70.91 -37.82 -37.12
N ASN A 17 70.48 -36.88 -36.30
CA ASN A 17 70.24 -35.49 -36.70
C ASN A 17 70.79 -34.53 -35.71
N GLY A 18 72.13 -34.30 -35.85
CA GLY A 18 72.78 -33.21 -35.16
C GLY A 18 72.38 -31.80 -35.57
N ASN A 19 71.49 -31.62 -36.53
CA ASN A 19 70.94 -30.33 -36.99
C ASN A 19 69.65 -29.89 -36.32
N CYS A 20 68.94 -30.76 -35.63
CA CYS A 20 67.67 -30.39 -34.99
C CYS A 20 67.92 -29.59 -33.72
N LEU A 21 69.06 -29.74 -33.05
CA LEU A 21 69.34 -28.97 -31.80
C LEU A 21 69.64 -27.51 -32.10
N HIS A 22 70.31 -27.23 -33.23
CA HIS A 22 70.72 -25.87 -33.65
C HIS A 22 69.48 -25.06 -34.09
N ASP A 23 68.48 -25.70 -34.74
CA ASP A 23 67.25 -25.03 -35.15
C ASP A 23 66.34 -24.77 -33.98
N VAL A 24 66.25 -25.71 -33.02
CA VAL A 24 65.47 -25.53 -31.78
C VAL A 24 66.07 -24.43 -30.88
N LEU A 25 67.42 -24.39 -30.79
CA LEU A 25 68.08 -23.33 -30.01
C LEU A 25 68.04 -21.97 -30.74
N SER A 26 68.06 -21.92 -32.06
CA SER A 26 67.77 -20.70 -32.84
C SER A 26 66.34 -20.22 -32.71
N PHE A 27 65.36 -21.15 -32.68
CA PHE A 27 63.96 -20.83 -32.44
C PHE A 27 63.74 -20.32 -31.01
N ILE A 28 64.27 -20.98 -30.01
CA ILE A 28 64.23 -20.56 -28.60
C ILE A 28 64.92 -19.21 -28.39
N SER A 29 66.10 -18.98 -29.03
CA SER A 29 66.78 -17.71 -28.94
C SER A 29 66.01 -16.56 -29.57
N ARG A 30 65.24 -16.76 -30.65
CA ARG A 30 64.39 -15.76 -31.28
C ARG A 30 63.15 -15.44 -30.39
N TYR A 31 62.59 -16.42 -29.71
CA TYR A 31 61.49 -16.19 -28.76
C TYR A 31 61.96 -15.57 -27.43
N LEU A 32 63.21 -15.91 -26.99
CA LEU A 32 63.79 -15.26 -25.80
C LEU A 32 64.19 -13.80 -26.05
N LEU A 33 64.55 -13.41 -27.29
CA LEU A 33 64.78 -12.00 -27.66
C LEU A 33 63.47 -11.22 -27.91
N LEU A 34 62.35 -11.88 -28.29
CA LEU A 34 61.05 -11.25 -28.44
C LEU A 34 60.32 -11.08 -27.11
N SER A 35 60.62 -11.91 -26.12
CA SER A 35 60.01 -11.89 -24.80
C SER A 35 60.26 -10.57 -24.03
N PRO A 36 61.45 -9.99 -23.97
CA PRO A 36 61.69 -8.71 -23.31
C PRO A 36 61.10 -7.54 -24.11
N LEU A 37 60.98 -7.62 -25.43
CA LEU A 37 60.31 -6.61 -26.23
C LEU A 37 58.79 -6.59 -26.02
N ILE A 38 58.19 -7.78 -25.87
CA ILE A 38 56.81 -7.93 -25.51
C ILE A 38 56.57 -7.48 -24.06
N PHE A 39 57.52 -7.80 -23.14
CA PHE A 39 57.44 -7.37 -21.74
C PHE A 39 57.66 -5.85 -21.60
N LEU A 40 58.53 -5.23 -22.42
CA LEU A 40 58.76 -3.80 -22.45
C LEU A 40 57.58 -3.04 -23.08
N SER A 41 56.88 -3.64 -24.03
CA SER A 41 55.63 -3.07 -24.56
C SER A 41 54.48 -3.10 -23.57
N LEU A 42 54.52 -4.02 -22.59
CA LEU A 42 53.55 -4.11 -21.49
C LEU A 42 53.83 -3.08 -20.37
N LEU A 43 55.02 -2.49 -20.33
CA LEU A 43 55.43 -1.45 -19.36
C LEU A 43 55.07 -0.01 -19.79
N THR A 44 54.58 0.17 -21.03
CA THR A 44 54.05 1.49 -21.41
C THR A 44 52.78 1.73 -20.65
N SER A 45 52.81 2.62 -19.66
CA SER A 45 51.67 3.10 -18.88
C SER A 45 50.44 3.29 -19.79
N CYS A 46 49.41 2.48 -19.57
CA CYS A 46 48.15 2.59 -20.30
C CYS A 46 47.41 3.84 -19.79
N SER A 47 47.61 4.96 -20.49
CA SER A 47 46.89 6.19 -20.18
C SER A 47 45.45 6.12 -20.67
N THR A 48 44.52 6.45 -19.81
CA THR A 48 43.11 6.62 -20.15
C THR A 48 42.79 7.94 -20.86
N GLU A 49 43.78 8.85 -20.96
CA GLU A 49 43.61 10.18 -21.59
C GLU A 49 43.75 10.13 -23.12
N LYS A 50 44.32 9.08 -23.68
CA LYS A 50 44.58 8.96 -25.12
C LYS A 50 43.88 7.78 -25.74
N ALA A 51 43.02 8.02 -26.71
CA ALA A 51 42.28 7.00 -27.45
C ALA A 51 43.17 6.28 -28.49
N LYS A 52 44.34 5.74 -28.08
CA LYS A 52 45.15 4.90 -28.92
C LYS A 52 44.60 3.47 -28.98
N TRP A 53 44.65 2.80 -30.11
CA TRP A 53 44.15 1.45 -30.31
C TRP A 53 44.68 0.46 -29.23
N THR A 54 45.96 0.51 -28.91
CA THR A 54 46.58 -0.35 -27.87
C THR A 54 45.99 -0.11 -26.49
N ASN A 55 45.73 1.16 -26.11
CA ASN A 55 45.14 1.50 -24.84
C ASN A 55 43.70 1.00 -24.80
N ILE A 56 42.90 1.24 -25.85
CA ILE A 56 41.51 0.77 -25.97
C ILE A 56 41.44 -0.73 -25.79
N GLN A 57 42.27 -1.51 -26.53
CA GLN A 57 42.27 -2.98 -26.42
C GLN A 57 42.70 -3.48 -25.04
N TYR A 58 43.70 -2.88 -24.42
CA TYR A 58 44.13 -3.22 -23.06
C TYR A 58 43.00 -2.96 -22.04
N HIS A 59 42.44 -1.75 -22.03
CA HIS A 59 41.38 -1.37 -21.11
C HIS A 59 40.11 -2.17 -21.36
N ASN A 60 39.77 -2.44 -22.62
CA ASN A 60 38.59 -3.26 -22.96
C ASN A 60 38.77 -4.71 -22.49
N THR A 61 39.88 -5.35 -22.73
CA THR A 61 40.15 -6.73 -22.31
C THR A 61 40.21 -6.84 -20.78
N THR A 62 40.90 -5.92 -20.11
CA THR A 62 40.98 -5.91 -18.65
C THR A 62 39.62 -5.60 -17.99
N CYS A 63 38.90 -4.66 -18.53
CA CYS A 63 37.56 -4.35 -18.09
C CYS A 63 36.63 -5.57 -18.21
N HIS A 64 36.62 -6.22 -19.38
CA HIS A 64 35.83 -7.42 -19.65
C HIS A 64 36.11 -8.53 -18.65
N TYR A 65 37.31 -9.08 -18.66
CA TYR A 65 37.65 -10.33 -17.97
C TYR A 65 37.87 -10.15 -16.46
N ASN A 66 38.44 -9.05 -16.01
CA ASN A 66 38.78 -8.87 -14.61
C ASN A 66 37.76 -8.09 -13.81
N VAL A 67 36.99 -7.21 -14.45
CA VAL A 67 36.06 -6.33 -13.73
C VAL A 67 34.61 -6.70 -14.02
N TRP A 68 34.18 -6.54 -15.27
CA TRP A 68 32.80 -6.81 -15.65
C TRP A 68 32.39 -8.26 -15.38
N TRP A 69 33.23 -9.23 -15.79
CA TRP A 69 32.92 -10.66 -15.57
C TRP A 69 32.65 -10.97 -14.11
N ASN A 70 33.52 -10.55 -13.19
CA ASN A 70 33.35 -10.79 -11.76
C ASN A 70 32.12 -10.09 -11.19
N GLY A 71 31.81 -8.88 -11.66
CA GLY A 71 30.58 -8.18 -11.28
C GLY A 71 29.32 -8.86 -11.80
N ASN A 72 29.35 -9.33 -13.04
CA ASN A 72 28.25 -10.04 -13.69
C ASN A 72 27.96 -11.39 -13.02
N GLU A 73 29.01 -12.14 -12.63
CA GLU A 73 28.83 -13.37 -11.85
C GLU A 73 28.20 -13.09 -10.47
N SER A 74 28.56 -11.97 -9.81
CA SER A 74 27.94 -11.56 -8.56
C SER A 74 26.47 -11.19 -8.76
N LEU A 75 26.14 -10.43 -9.81
CA LEU A 75 24.76 -10.13 -10.18
C LEU A 75 23.93 -11.39 -10.47
N LYS A 76 24.51 -12.34 -11.22
CA LYS A 76 23.84 -13.63 -11.48
C LYS A 76 23.58 -14.42 -10.21
N ALA A 77 24.57 -14.47 -9.31
CA ALA A 77 24.44 -15.14 -8.01
C ALA A 77 23.31 -14.49 -7.17
N GLY A 78 23.28 -13.15 -7.10
CA GLY A 78 22.20 -12.42 -6.44
C GLY A 78 20.83 -12.72 -7.04
N LYS A 79 20.69 -12.68 -8.36
CA LYS A 79 19.45 -13.05 -9.07
C LYS A 79 19.03 -14.50 -8.83
N GLN A 80 19.97 -15.41 -8.79
CA GLN A 80 19.67 -16.83 -8.54
C GLN A 80 19.15 -17.04 -7.11
N LYS A 81 19.78 -16.40 -6.12
CA LYS A 81 19.31 -16.41 -4.74
C LYS A 81 17.93 -15.77 -4.61
N LEU A 82 17.74 -14.61 -5.25
CA LEU A 82 16.46 -13.91 -5.29
C LEU A 82 15.35 -14.83 -5.83
N ARG A 83 15.58 -15.45 -6.98
CA ARG A 83 14.62 -16.39 -7.60
C ARG A 83 14.33 -17.62 -6.74
N ALA A 84 15.27 -18.07 -5.92
CA ALA A 84 15.11 -19.21 -5.02
C ALA A 84 14.32 -18.86 -3.74
N GLN A 85 14.38 -17.62 -3.28
CA GLN A 85 13.84 -17.18 -2.00
C GLN A 85 12.58 -16.31 -2.13
N ALA A 86 12.37 -15.68 -3.29
CA ALA A 86 11.19 -14.85 -3.53
C ALA A 86 9.92 -15.72 -3.52
N VAL A 87 8.97 -15.34 -2.68
CA VAL A 87 7.66 -15.99 -2.57
C VAL A 87 6.67 -15.25 -3.46
N ASP A 88 5.95 -15.99 -4.30
CA ASP A 88 4.90 -15.45 -5.15
C ASP A 88 3.56 -15.37 -4.40
N ASP A 89 2.85 -14.28 -4.56
CA ASP A 89 1.46 -14.12 -4.11
C ASP A 89 0.51 -14.45 -5.27
N TYR A 90 -0.05 -15.64 -5.26
CA TYR A 90 -0.97 -16.12 -6.28
C TYR A 90 -2.41 -15.56 -6.13
N THR A 91 -2.67 -14.78 -5.09
CA THR A 91 -3.94 -14.05 -4.93
C THR A 91 -4.01 -12.81 -5.83
N ARG A 92 -2.84 -12.35 -6.29
CA ARG A 92 -2.66 -11.21 -7.21
C ARG A 92 -2.24 -11.70 -8.60
N PHE A 93 -2.23 -10.77 -9.56
CA PHE A 93 -1.64 -11.06 -10.87
C PHE A 93 -0.15 -11.36 -10.73
N LEU A 94 0.26 -12.50 -11.25
CA LEU A 94 1.65 -12.96 -11.15
C LEU A 94 2.54 -12.11 -12.08
N PRO A 95 3.54 -11.37 -11.57
CA PRO A 95 4.40 -10.58 -12.43
C PRO A 95 5.28 -11.50 -13.31
N PRO A 96 5.71 -11.06 -14.49
CA PRO A 96 6.64 -11.79 -15.35
C PRO A 96 7.93 -12.19 -14.62
N GLU A 97 8.48 -11.30 -13.80
CA GLU A 97 9.63 -11.53 -12.93
C GLU A 97 9.29 -11.12 -11.49
N ASN A 98 9.56 -12.00 -10.52
CA ASN A 98 9.45 -11.65 -9.11
C ASN A 98 10.77 -11.05 -8.63
N ILE A 99 10.75 -9.75 -8.29
CA ILE A 99 11.93 -9.03 -7.80
C ILE A 99 12.09 -9.10 -6.28
N GLY A 100 11.22 -9.82 -5.56
CA GLY A 100 11.23 -9.98 -4.12
C GLY A 100 10.69 -8.79 -3.35
N SER A 101 10.67 -8.92 -2.03
CA SER A 101 10.35 -7.83 -1.10
C SER A 101 11.59 -6.97 -0.81
N ASP A 102 11.38 -5.78 -0.23
CA ASP A 102 12.47 -4.90 0.21
C ASP A 102 13.40 -5.59 1.22
N ASP A 103 12.85 -6.44 2.11
CA ASP A 103 13.65 -7.18 3.09
C ASP A 103 14.52 -8.24 2.42
N LEU A 104 13.96 -8.96 1.45
CA LEU A 104 14.73 -9.93 0.68
C LEU A 104 15.82 -9.24 -0.15
N ALA A 105 15.50 -8.11 -0.80
CA ALA A 105 16.47 -7.32 -1.55
C ALA A 105 17.62 -6.86 -0.64
N ARG A 106 17.32 -6.38 0.58
CA ARG A 106 18.33 -5.98 1.58
C ARG A 106 19.22 -7.16 2.02
N SER A 107 18.66 -8.34 2.18
CA SER A 107 19.43 -9.54 2.54
C SER A 107 20.44 -9.95 1.46
N LEU A 108 20.21 -9.56 0.20
CA LEU A 108 21.06 -9.85 -0.96
C LEU A 108 21.99 -8.68 -1.33
N ASN A 109 22.07 -7.64 -0.49
CA ASN A 109 22.97 -6.51 -0.69
C ASN A 109 24.42 -6.93 -0.96
N PRO A 110 25.02 -7.92 -0.27
CA PRO A 110 26.44 -8.27 -0.52
C PRO A 110 26.74 -8.66 -1.97
N GLU A 111 25.83 -9.39 -2.65
CA GLU A 111 25.98 -9.79 -4.04
C GLU A 111 25.80 -8.60 -4.99
N PHE A 112 24.79 -7.76 -4.74
CA PHE A 112 24.51 -6.62 -5.60
C PHE A 112 25.50 -5.47 -5.38
N ASP A 113 25.95 -5.20 -4.15
CA ASP A 113 26.99 -4.20 -3.85
C ASP A 113 28.32 -4.56 -4.50
N ARG A 114 28.67 -5.85 -4.48
CA ARG A 114 29.85 -6.32 -5.19
C ARG A 114 29.74 -6.11 -6.71
N ALA A 115 28.56 -6.32 -7.28
CA ALA A 115 28.32 -6.06 -8.71
C ALA A 115 28.46 -4.56 -9.01
N ILE A 116 27.89 -3.69 -8.16
CA ILE A 116 28.00 -2.22 -8.26
C ILE A 116 29.46 -1.79 -8.14
N GLU A 117 30.17 -2.26 -7.11
CA GLU A 117 31.60 -1.96 -6.91
C GLU A 117 32.43 -2.29 -8.17
N LYS A 118 32.19 -3.47 -8.77
CA LYS A 118 32.90 -3.88 -9.99
C LYS A 118 32.49 -3.03 -11.19
N GLY A 119 31.20 -2.75 -11.38
CA GLY A 119 30.72 -1.86 -12.44
C GLY A 119 31.38 -0.46 -12.37
N VAL A 120 31.27 0.18 -11.20
CA VAL A 120 31.88 1.49 -10.93
C VAL A 120 33.41 1.46 -11.10
N LYS A 121 34.06 0.39 -10.62
CA LYS A 121 35.51 0.21 -10.83
C LYS A 121 35.88 0.10 -12.30
N GLY A 122 35.05 -0.57 -13.10
CA GLY A 122 35.21 -0.67 -14.56
C GLY A 122 35.15 0.71 -15.21
N ILE A 123 34.12 1.47 -14.92
CA ILE A 123 33.92 2.83 -15.41
C ILE A 123 35.10 3.73 -15.00
N LYS A 124 35.41 3.79 -13.70
CA LYS A 124 36.44 4.68 -13.15
C LYS A 124 37.83 4.39 -13.65
N LYS A 125 38.20 3.10 -13.83
CA LYS A 125 39.59 2.70 -14.16
C LYS A 125 39.83 2.44 -15.63
N HIS A 126 38.84 2.17 -16.43
CA HIS A 126 38.98 1.71 -17.80
C HIS A 126 38.28 2.56 -18.84
N SER A 127 37.49 3.58 -18.47
CA SER A 127 36.90 4.50 -19.41
C SER A 127 37.97 5.33 -20.12
N ILE A 128 37.86 5.44 -21.45
CA ILE A 128 38.62 6.33 -22.32
C ILE A 128 37.60 7.24 -23.02
N PHE A 129 37.21 8.29 -22.32
CA PHE A 129 36.21 9.25 -22.81
C PHE A 129 36.90 10.46 -23.44
N VAL A 130 36.99 10.50 -24.77
CA VAL A 130 37.72 11.53 -25.53
C VAL A 130 36.77 12.17 -26.54
N LYS A 131 36.73 13.49 -26.58
CA LYS A 131 35.88 14.29 -27.50
C LYS A 131 34.39 13.92 -27.43
N GLY A 132 33.89 13.64 -26.24
CA GLY A 132 32.48 13.30 -26.04
C GLY A 132 32.08 11.87 -26.39
N VAL A 133 33.05 10.99 -26.70
CA VAL A 133 32.80 9.60 -27.08
C VAL A 133 33.59 8.65 -26.18
N GLU A 134 32.92 7.62 -25.68
CA GLU A 134 33.52 6.51 -24.98
C GLU A 134 34.10 5.48 -25.97
N HIS A 135 35.41 5.20 -25.87
CA HIS A 135 36.10 4.35 -26.79
C HIS A 135 36.23 2.88 -26.32
N VAL A 136 35.96 2.57 -25.04
CA VAL A 136 36.07 1.22 -24.50
C VAL A 136 34.70 0.54 -24.50
N PRO A 137 34.43 -0.47 -25.35
CA PRO A 137 33.12 -1.08 -25.55
C PRO A 137 32.48 -1.65 -24.30
N TYR A 138 33.27 -2.19 -23.34
CA TYR A 138 32.71 -2.78 -22.12
C TYR A 138 32.31 -1.78 -21.05
N ILE A 139 32.58 -0.49 -21.21
CA ILE A 139 32.10 0.54 -20.25
C ILE A 139 30.57 0.63 -20.24
N LYS A 140 29.92 0.56 -21.39
CA LYS A 140 28.44 0.52 -21.45
C LYS A 140 27.87 -0.70 -20.71
N GLU A 141 28.56 -1.85 -20.77
CA GLU A 141 28.17 -3.06 -20.03
C GLU A 141 28.39 -2.90 -18.51
N CYS A 142 29.39 -2.11 -18.10
CA CYS A 142 29.60 -1.77 -16.70
C CYS A 142 28.47 -0.85 -16.15
N TYR A 143 28.04 0.14 -16.93
CA TYR A 143 26.87 0.95 -16.57
C TYR A 143 25.61 0.09 -16.47
N LEU A 144 25.38 -0.80 -17.44
CA LEU A 144 24.23 -1.69 -17.43
C LEU A 144 24.26 -2.67 -16.25
N LEU A 145 25.45 -3.21 -15.92
CA LEU A 145 25.65 -4.04 -14.72
C LEU A 145 25.28 -3.30 -13.44
N THR A 146 25.74 -2.05 -13.30
CA THR A 146 25.43 -1.21 -12.14
C THR A 146 23.94 -0.93 -12.08
N ALA A 147 23.31 -0.56 -13.20
CA ALA A 147 21.88 -0.30 -13.27
C ALA A 147 21.02 -1.52 -12.88
N TYR A 148 21.36 -2.72 -13.36
CA TYR A 148 20.64 -3.93 -12.90
C TYR A 148 20.87 -4.23 -11.43
N ALA A 149 22.08 -4.05 -10.91
CA ALA A 149 22.38 -4.33 -9.52
C ALA A 149 21.64 -3.36 -8.58
N THR A 150 21.57 -2.07 -8.91
CA THR A 150 20.78 -1.08 -8.15
C THR A 150 19.28 -1.34 -8.26
N PHE A 151 18.78 -1.79 -9.42
CA PHE A 151 17.37 -2.17 -9.61
C PHE A 151 16.96 -3.31 -8.67
N TYR A 152 17.75 -4.38 -8.59
CA TYR A 152 17.43 -5.51 -7.70
C TYR A 152 17.66 -5.21 -6.21
N LYS A 153 18.31 -4.10 -5.88
CA LYS A 153 18.36 -3.53 -4.53
C LYS A 153 17.13 -2.67 -4.21
N HIS A 154 16.23 -2.47 -5.16
CA HIS A 154 15.09 -1.54 -5.11
C HIS A 154 15.51 -0.07 -4.98
N ASP A 155 16.74 0.28 -5.38
CA ASP A 155 17.19 1.66 -5.51
C ASP A 155 16.87 2.19 -6.91
N TYR A 156 15.58 2.52 -7.12
CA TYR A 156 15.09 2.90 -8.43
C TYR A 156 15.63 4.25 -8.90
N ILE A 157 15.95 5.15 -7.98
CA ILE A 157 16.49 6.47 -8.29
C ILE A 157 17.92 6.35 -8.85
N SER A 158 18.81 5.62 -8.16
CA SER A 158 20.16 5.37 -8.66
C SER A 158 20.12 4.60 -9.98
N THR A 159 19.17 3.68 -10.12
CA THR A 159 18.95 2.95 -11.37
C THR A 159 18.56 3.91 -12.49
N ALA A 160 17.58 4.78 -12.29
CA ALA A 160 17.11 5.74 -13.28
C ALA A 160 18.23 6.70 -13.71
N ASN A 161 19.02 7.20 -12.76
CA ASN A 161 20.19 8.05 -13.07
C ASN A 161 21.21 7.32 -13.94
N THR A 162 21.52 6.06 -13.63
CA THR A 162 22.45 5.25 -14.41
C THR A 162 21.88 4.95 -15.81
N CYS A 163 20.59 4.67 -15.92
CA CYS A 163 19.90 4.47 -17.19
C CYS A 163 19.89 5.75 -18.05
N ASN A 164 19.71 6.92 -17.46
CA ASN A 164 19.78 8.19 -18.16
C ASN A 164 21.17 8.43 -18.78
N ILE A 165 22.25 8.05 -18.09
CA ILE A 165 23.62 8.08 -18.65
C ILE A 165 23.71 7.13 -19.85
N LEU A 166 23.18 5.92 -19.74
CA LEU A 166 23.16 4.95 -20.85
C LEU A 166 22.42 5.50 -22.07
N LEU A 167 21.29 6.18 -21.86
CA LEU A 167 20.51 6.79 -22.94
C LEU A 167 21.22 7.95 -23.59
N GLN A 168 21.93 8.78 -22.82
CA GLN A 168 22.65 9.93 -23.36
C GLN A 168 23.93 9.55 -24.10
N GLN A 169 24.73 8.64 -23.53
CA GLN A 169 26.06 8.32 -24.07
C GLN A 169 26.06 7.16 -25.04
N PHE A 170 25.09 6.24 -24.94
CA PHE A 170 25.06 4.99 -25.70
C PHE A 170 23.75 4.79 -26.46
N GLN A 171 23.12 5.90 -26.90
CA GLN A 171 21.91 5.85 -27.71
C GLN A 171 22.10 4.99 -28.96
N GLY A 172 21.08 4.22 -29.34
CA GLY A 172 21.11 3.31 -30.48
C GLY A 172 21.98 2.07 -30.30
N THR A 173 22.51 1.83 -29.11
CA THR A 173 23.18 0.57 -28.76
C THR A 173 22.27 -0.35 -27.94
N SER A 174 22.57 -1.66 -28.00
CA SER A 174 21.85 -2.64 -27.16
C SER A 174 21.85 -2.31 -25.66
N ALA A 175 22.91 -1.67 -25.16
CA ALA A 175 22.97 -1.24 -23.76
C ALA A 175 22.06 -0.03 -23.49
N GLY A 176 21.99 0.91 -24.41
CA GLY A 176 21.04 2.04 -24.33
C GLY A 176 19.59 1.56 -24.34
N ASP A 177 19.24 0.66 -25.26
CA ASP A 177 17.88 0.08 -25.33
C ASP A 177 17.52 -0.66 -24.03
N GLN A 178 18.44 -1.46 -23.48
CA GLN A 178 18.24 -2.12 -22.19
C GLN A 178 18.14 -1.13 -21.03
N GLY A 179 18.88 0.00 -21.09
CA GLY A 179 18.76 1.11 -20.15
C GLY A 179 17.37 1.74 -20.19
N ALA A 180 16.81 1.97 -21.39
CA ALA A 180 15.46 2.48 -21.56
C ALA A 180 14.39 1.53 -21.00
N ILE A 181 14.50 0.24 -21.27
CA ILE A 181 13.60 -0.79 -20.72
C ILE A 181 13.66 -0.78 -19.18
N LEU A 182 14.87 -0.71 -18.62
CA LEU A 182 15.05 -0.72 -17.17
C LEU A 182 14.54 0.57 -16.52
N LEU A 183 14.72 1.72 -17.17
CA LEU A 183 14.17 3.01 -16.73
C LEU A 183 12.64 2.94 -16.68
N ALA A 184 12.00 2.42 -17.71
CA ALA A 184 10.55 2.23 -17.71
C ALA A 184 10.09 1.27 -16.61
N ARG A 185 10.85 0.21 -16.31
CA ARG A 185 10.55 -0.65 -15.16
C ARG A 185 10.66 0.09 -13.82
N CYS A 186 11.62 1.01 -13.65
CA CYS A 186 11.71 1.86 -12.47
C CYS A 186 10.46 2.74 -12.35
N MET A 187 10.03 3.40 -13.42
CA MET A 187 8.81 4.19 -13.46
C MET A 187 7.58 3.33 -13.09
N THR A 188 7.52 2.10 -13.57
CA THR A 188 6.45 1.15 -13.21
C THR A 188 6.45 0.84 -11.71
N MET A 189 7.61 0.62 -11.08
CA MET A 189 7.71 0.37 -9.65
C MET A 189 7.31 1.60 -8.81
N GLU A 190 7.55 2.80 -9.33
CA GLU A 190 7.13 4.08 -8.75
C GLU A 190 5.67 4.46 -9.10
N LYS A 191 4.94 3.59 -9.82
CA LYS A 191 3.54 3.76 -10.25
C LYS A 191 3.32 4.84 -11.32
N HIS A 192 4.36 5.29 -12.01
CA HIS A 192 4.31 6.18 -13.18
C HIS A 192 4.05 5.38 -14.47
N TYR A 193 2.91 4.70 -14.51
CA TYR A 193 2.62 3.70 -15.55
C TYR A 193 2.51 4.27 -16.96
N GLU A 194 1.93 5.45 -17.11
CA GLU A 194 1.73 6.09 -18.43
C GLU A 194 3.06 6.54 -19.05
N GLU A 195 3.96 7.09 -18.23
CA GLU A 195 5.30 7.48 -18.67
C GLU A 195 6.13 6.25 -19.04
N ALA A 196 6.02 5.17 -18.25
CA ALA A 196 6.65 3.90 -18.55
C ALA A 196 6.15 3.31 -19.88
N GLU A 197 4.83 3.26 -20.09
CA GLU A 197 4.22 2.76 -21.33
C GLU A 197 4.68 3.59 -22.53
N SER A 198 4.67 4.92 -22.44
CA SER A 198 5.13 5.83 -23.51
C SER A 198 6.59 5.59 -23.88
N THR A 199 7.47 5.38 -22.88
CA THR A 199 8.89 5.09 -23.11
C THR A 199 9.07 3.75 -23.82
N LEU A 200 8.32 2.73 -23.41
CA LEU A 200 8.37 1.40 -24.02
C LEU A 200 7.77 1.37 -25.43
N ASP A 201 6.69 2.10 -25.68
CA ASP A 201 6.07 2.22 -27.00
C ASP A 201 7.02 2.82 -28.04
N GLN A 202 7.85 3.80 -27.64
CA GLN A 202 8.91 4.33 -28.50
C GLN A 202 9.91 3.23 -28.92
N LEU A 203 10.26 2.34 -28.01
CA LEU A 203 11.15 1.19 -28.30
C LEU A 203 10.46 0.16 -29.19
N VAL A 204 9.18 -0.10 -28.99
CA VAL A 204 8.39 -1.01 -29.86
C VAL A 204 8.32 -0.48 -31.28
N ASN A 205 8.12 0.82 -31.47
CA ASN A 205 8.11 1.45 -32.78
C ASN A 205 9.46 1.31 -33.50
N ASN A 206 10.56 1.24 -32.73
CA ASN A 206 11.91 1.03 -33.26
C ASN A 206 12.23 -0.47 -33.56
N LEU A 207 11.39 -1.44 -33.12
CA LEU A 207 11.58 -2.87 -33.41
C LEU A 207 11.60 -3.17 -34.92
N GLY A 208 10.89 -2.41 -35.73
CA GLY A 208 10.86 -2.55 -37.19
C GLY A 208 12.22 -2.34 -37.88
N ASN A 209 13.16 -1.68 -37.20
CA ASN A 209 14.51 -1.40 -37.70
C ASN A 209 15.51 -2.59 -37.53
N GLY A 210 15.05 -3.74 -37.07
CA GLY A 210 15.83 -5.00 -37.05
C GLY A 210 16.89 -5.16 -35.97
N ASN A 211 17.10 -4.19 -35.09
CA ASN A 211 18.23 -4.13 -34.18
C ASN A 211 18.04 -4.86 -32.82
N PHE A 212 16.84 -5.36 -32.52
CA PHE A 212 16.58 -6.01 -31.23
C PHE A 212 16.81 -7.52 -31.28
N SER A 213 17.70 -7.99 -30.41
CA SER A 213 17.88 -9.43 -30.19
C SER A 213 16.62 -10.05 -29.56
N ARG A 214 16.49 -11.37 -29.66
CA ARG A 214 15.40 -12.11 -29.02
C ARG A 214 15.29 -11.83 -27.53
N SER A 215 16.45 -11.79 -26.83
CA SER A 215 16.51 -11.50 -25.38
C SER A 215 16.08 -10.07 -25.05
N GLN A 216 16.35 -9.10 -25.91
CA GLN A 216 15.89 -7.72 -25.67
C GLN A 216 14.38 -7.60 -25.89
N ARG A 217 13.83 -8.30 -26.90
CA ARG A 217 12.37 -8.37 -27.11
C ARG A 217 11.64 -9.01 -25.92
N ASP A 218 12.20 -10.08 -25.35
CA ASP A 218 11.69 -10.72 -24.13
C ASP A 218 11.58 -9.71 -22.99
N LYS A 219 12.66 -8.99 -22.68
CA LYS A 219 12.69 -7.97 -21.63
C LYS A 219 11.73 -6.81 -21.90
N LEU A 220 11.65 -6.34 -23.15
CA LEU A 220 10.78 -5.26 -23.56
C LEU A 220 9.32 -5.62 -23.34
N TYR A 221 8.86 -6.76 -23.86
CA TYR A 221 7.48 -7.17 -23.73
C TYR A 221 7.12 -7.54 -22.28
N CYS A 222 8.04 -8.10 -21.49
CA CYS A 222 7.83 -8.30 -20.06
C CYS A 222 7.63 -6.95 -19.33
N ALA A 223 8.43 -5.93 -19.64
CA ALA A 223 8.27 -4.60 -19.07
C ALA A 223 6.94 -3.94 -19.47
N MET A 224 6.49 -4.12 -20.72
CA MET A 224 5.17 -3.65 -21.17
C MET A 224 4.03 -4.33 -20.43
N VAL A 225 4.15 -5.63 -20.15
CA VAL A 225 3.19 -6.37 -19.33
C VAL A 225 3.16 -5.82 -17.91
N GLU A 226 4.33 -5.58 -17.31
CA GLU A 226 4.43 -5.00 -15.96
C GLU A 226 3.79 -3.61 -15.87
N ALA A 227 3.89 -2.79 -16.92
CA ALA A 227 3.29 -1.46 -16.98
C ALA A 227 1.78 -1.46 -17.26
N THR A 228 1.26 -2.39 -18.07
CA THR A 228 -0.13 -2.38 -18.55
C THR A 228 -1.11 -3.13 -17.64
N VAL A 229 -0.67 -4.20 -16.95
CA VAL A 229 -1.54 -4.99 -16.07
C VAL A 229 -2.10 -4.17 -14.90
N PRO A 230 -1.30 -3.36 -14.17
CA PRO A 230 -1.82 -2.52 -13.08
C PRO A 230 -2.80 -1.43 -13.54
N GLN A 231 -2.72 -1.02 -14.81
CA GLN A 231 -3.64 -0.06 -15.43
C GLN A 231 -4.95 -0.70 -15.93
N GLU A 232 -5.14 -1.98 -15.67
CA GLU A 232 -6.28 -2.77 -16.17
C GLU A 232 -6.45 -2.76 -17.72
N LYS A 233 -5.40 -2.42 -18.45
CA LYS A 233 -5.37 -2.43 -19.92
C LYS A 233 -5.22 -3.87 -20.46
N TYR A 234 -6.09 -4.77 -20.00
CA TYR A 234 -5.97 -6.21 -20.22
C TYR A 234 -5.89 -6.65 -21.68
N LYS A 235 -6.55 -5.94 -22.61
CA LYS A 235 -6.50 -6.28 -24.05
C LYS A 235 -5.08 -6.12 -24.59
N LYS A 236 -4.41 -4.99 -24.26
CA LYS A 236 -3.01 -4.75 -24.64
C LYS A 236 -2.06 -5.71 -23.91
N ALA A 237 -2.29 -5.93 -22.61
CA ALA A 237 -1.47 -6.85 -21.82
C ALA A 237 -1.47 -8.27 -22.40
N VAL A 238 -2.62 -8.78 -22.84
CA VAL A 238 -2.73 -10.09 -23.53
C VAL A 238 -1.85 -10.15 -24.77
N GLU A 239 -1.86 -9.13 -25.62
CA GLU A 239 -1.03 -9.06 -26.81
C GLU A 239 0.47 -9.07 -26.47
N TYR A 240 0.87 -8.23 -25.49
CA TYR A 240 2.26 -8.18 -25.06
C TYR A 240 2.72 -9.48 -24.39
N ILE A 241 1.85 -10.18 -23.65
CA ILE A 241 2.16 -11.48 -23.06
C ILE A 241 2.44 -12.52 -24.15
N HIS A 242 1.66 -12.55 -25.23
CA HIS A 242 1.92 -13.45 -26.34
C HIS A 242 3.28 -13.17 -26.98
N HIS A 243 3.59 -11.92 -27.26
CA HIS A 243 4.90 -11.53 -27.78
C HIS A 243 6.05 -11.87 -26.83
N ALA A 244 5.83 -11.73 -25.50
CA ALA A 244 6.81 -12.11 -24.49
C ALA A 244 7.05 -13.62 -24.45
N ILE A 245 5.99 -14.46 -24.52
CA ILE A 245 6.08 -15.93 -24.57
C ILE A 245 6.85 -16.37 -25.81
N ASP A 246 6.58 -15.76 -26.97
CA ASP A 246 7.27 -16.07 -28.21
C ASP A 246 8.74 -15.66 -28.18
N ALA A 247 9.04 -14.50 -27.61
CA ALA A 247 10.40 -13.98 -27.49
C ALA A 247 11.21 -14.72 -26.41
N SER A 248 10.60 -15.18 -25.33
CA SER A 248 11.32 -15.80 -24.22
C SER A 248 11.96 -17.15 -24.60
N SER A 249 13.14 -17.42 -24.08
CA SER A 249 13.82 -18.71 -24.14
C SER A 249 13.76 -19.48 -22.82
N ASP A 250 13.44 -18.80 -21.71
CA ASP A 250 13.35 -19.41 -20.39
C ASP A 250 11.96 -20.04 -20.17
N ARG A 251 11.95 -21.35 -19.94
CA ARG A 251 10.71 -22.11 -19.70
C ARG A 251 9.94 -21.63 -18.46
N TYR A 252 10.68 -21.18 -17.45
CA TYR A 252 10.04 -20.68 -16.23
C TYR A 252 9.33 -19.34 -16.47
N THR A 253 9.96 -18.41 -17.20
CA THR A 253 9.32 -17.16 -17.61
C THR A 253 8.09 -17.41 -18.46
N LYS A 254 8.15 -18.36 -19.42
CA LYS A 254 6.97 -18.77 -20.20
C LYS A 254 5.86 -19.29 -19.33
N ALA A 255 6.17 -20.14 -18.35
CA ALA A 255 5.19 -20.66 -17.43
C ALA A 255 4.51 -19.54 -16.60
N ARG A 256 5.28 -18.56 -16.14
CA ARG A 256 4.74 -17.40 -15.40
C ARG A 256 3.83 -16.53 -16.28
N LEU A 257 4.27 -16.25 -17.51
CA LEU A 257 3.50 -15.47 -18.47
C LEU A 257 2.19 -16.19 -18.86
N SER A 258 2.23 -17.51 -19.07
CA SER A 258 1.01 -18.32 -19.36
C SER A 258 0.08 -18.34 -18.13
N PHE A 259 0.62 -18.38 -16.91
CA PHE A 259 -0.16 -18.28 -15.68
C PHE A 259 -0.84 -16.91 -15.58
N LEU A 260 -0.11 -15.82 -15.79
CA LEU A 260 -0.64 -14.46 -15.79
C LEU A 260 -1.72 -14.30 -16.86
N LEU A 261 -1.49 -14.85 -18.06
CA LEU A 261 -2.46 -14.83 -19.15
C LEU A 261 -3.77 -15.55 -18.75
N ALA A 262 -3.65 -16.69 -18.08
CA ALA A 262 -4.80 -17.41 -17.52
C ALA A 262 -5.54 -16.58 -16.47
N GLN A 263 -4.83 -15.88 -15.56
CA GLN A 263 -5.44 -14.99 -14.58
C GLN A 263 -6.20 -13.84 -15.25
N ILE A 264 -5.61 -13.20 -16.29
CA ILE A 264 -6.26 -12.12 -17.03
C ILE A 264 -7.51 -12.64 -17.75
N TYR A 265 -7.45 -13.78 -18.41
CA TYR A 265 -8.63 -14.36 -19.07
C TYR A 265 -9.72 -14.74 -18.06
N ARG A 266 -9.34 -15.19 -16.85
CA ARG A 266 -10.30 -15.43 -15.77
C ARG A 266 -10.96 -14.11 -15.33
N LYS A 267 -10.21 -13.02 -15.19
CA LYS A 267 -10.73 -11.69 -14.87
C LYS A 267 -11.70 -11.17 -15.95
N LEU A 268 -11.42 -11.50 -17.21
CA LEU A 268 -12.27 -11.19 -18.37
C LEU A 268 -13.44 -12.16 -18.55
N GLU A 269 -13.74 -13.02 -17.57
CA GLU A 269 -14.79 -14.06 -17.58
C GLU A 269 -14.67 -15.09 -18.72
N LYS A 270 -13.52 -15.17 -19.38
CA LYS A 270 -13.24 -16.16 -20.43
C LYS A 270 -12.65 -17.44 -19.84
N ARG A 271 -13.45 -18.11 -18.98
CA ARG A 271 -13.03 -19.27 -18.16
C ARG A 271 -12.44 -20.42 -18.98
N THR A 272 -13.06 -20.78 -20.11
CA THR A 272 -12.59 -21.87 -21.00
C THR A 272 -11.20 -21.57 -21.57
N VAL A 273 -10.94 -20.30 -21.92
CA VAL A 273 -9.64 -19.89 -22.46
C VAL A 273 -8.59 -19.87 -21.34
N ALA A 274 -8.96 -19.38 -20.16
CA ALA A 274 -8.09 -19.38 -18.98
C ALA A 274 -7.65 -20.80 -18.61
N ALA A 275 -8.57 -21.78 -18.64
CA ALA A 275 -8.26 -23.19 -18.36
C ALA A 275 -7.16 -23.73 -19.29
N LYS A 276 -7.22 -23.41 -20.59
CA LYS A 276 -6.18 -23.81 -21.55
C LYS A 276 -4.80 -23.26 -21.23
N TYR A 277 -4.73 -22.00 -20.79
CA TYR A 277 -3.44 -21.39 -20.41
C TYR A 277 -2.91 -21.95 -19.10
N TYR A 278 -3.77 -22.34 -18.14
CA TYR A 278 -3.32 -23.09 -16.97
C TYR A 278 -2.76 -24.48 -17.35
N ASP A 279 -3.35 -25.17 -18.32
CA ASP A 279 -2.80 -26.42 -18.84
C ASP A 279 -1.46 -26.18 -19.57
N GLU A 280 -1.30 -25.07 -20.27
CA GLU A 280 -0.03 -24.69 -20.90
C GLU A 280 1.08 -24.45 -19.87
N VAL A 281 0.78 -23.87 -18.70
CA VAL A 281 1.74 -23.75 -17.60
C VAL A 281 2.34 -25.11 -17.26
N LEU A 282 1.49 -26.16 -17.16
CA LEU A 282 1.92 -27.52 -16.82
C LEU A 282 2.87 -28.12 -17.89
N HIS A 283 2.67 -27.74 -19.15
CA HIS A 283 3.54 -28.17 -20.25
C HIS A 283 4.99 -27.72 -20.09
N TYR A 284 5.24 -26.54 -19.48
CA TYR A 284 6.58 -26.02 -19.24
C TYR A 284 7.30 -26.68 -18.07
N ARG A 285 6.65 -27.56 -17.31
CA ARG A 285 7.21 -28.25 -16.13
C ARG A 285 7.81 -27.26 -15.12
N PRO A 286 7.02 -26.33 -14.58
CA PRO A 286 7.48 -25.34 -13.63
C PRO A 286 7.81 -25.97 -12.26
N PRO A 287 8.40 -25.21 -11.31
CA PRO A 287 8.52 -25.61 -9.92
C PRO A 287 7.17 -25.96 -9.31
N TYR A 288 7.18 -26.83 -8.30
CA TYR A 288 5.99 -27.41 -7.68
C TYR A 288 4.90 -26.39 -7.32
N VAL A 289 5.28 -25.27 -6.71
CA VAL A 289 4.32 -24.26 -6.23
C VAL A 289 3.54 -23.63 -7.39
N LEU A 290 4.22 -23.31 -8.51
CA LEU A 290 3.56 -22.78 -9.70
C LEU A 290 2.70 -23.84 -10.41
N GLU A 291 3.17 -25.11 -10.45
CA GLU A 291 2.39 -26.23 -10.97
C GLU A 291 1.12 -26.45 -10.13
N PHE A 292 1.26 -26.44 -8.80
CA PHE A 292 0.17 -26.58 -7.85
C PHE A 292 -0.89 -25.48 -8.07
N ASN A 293 -0.48 -24.21 -8.11
CA ASN A 293 -1.39 -23.09 -8.33
C ASN A 293 -2.04 -23.10 -9.73
N ALA A 294 -1.33 -23.60 -10.75
CA ALA A 294 -1.94 -23.79 -12.07
C ALA A 294 -3.07 -24.83 -12.05
N LYS A 295 -2.89 -25.93 -11.29
CA LYS A 295 -3.95 -26.93 -11.10
C LYS A 295 -5.18 -26.35 -10.38
N LEU A 296 -4.94 -25.52 -9.33
CA LEU A 296 -6.01 -24.82 -8.62
C LEU A 296 -6.72 -23.80 -9.51
N GLY A 297 -5.95 -23.01 -10.26
CA GLY A 297 -6.48 -22.02 -11.19
C GLY A 297 -7.32 -22.65 -12.29
N ARG A 298 -6.88 -23.81 -12.80
CA ARG A 298 -7.65 -24.59 -13.77
C ARG A 298 -8.99 -25.06 -13.20
N ALA A 299 -8.98 -25.56 -11.97
CA ALA A 299 -10.21 -25.98 -11.27
C ALA A 299 -11.18 -24.81 -11.07
N SER A 300 -10.66 -23.65 -10.68
CA SER A 300 -11.44 -22.41 -10.52
C SER A 300 -12.05 -21.87 -11.82
N CYS A 301 -11.62 -22.38 -12.97
CA CYS A 301 -12.18 -22.05 -14.28
C CYS A 301 -13.36 -22.96 -14.71
N ALA A 302 -13.92 -23.78 -13.81
CA ALA A 302 -15.07 -24.60 -14.08
C ALA A 302 -16.25 -23.77 -14.64
N ASP A 303 -16.83 -24.21 -15.74
CA ASP A 303 -17.92 -23.54 -16.43
C ASP A 303 -18.98 -24.57 -16.80
N PRO A 304 -20.25 -24.40 -16.40
CA PRO A 304 -21.32 -25.36 -16.62
C PRO A 304 -21.63 -25.55 -18.10
N ASN A 305 -21.27 -24.59 -18.97
CA ASN A 305 -21.50 -24.67 -20.42
C ASN A 305 -20.41 -25.50 -21.14
N SER A 306 -19.26 -25.72 -20.50
CA SER A 306 -18.12 -26.38 -21.13
C SER A 306 -17.70 -27.69 -20.46
N LEU A 307 -18.15 -27.97 -19.24
CA LEU A 307 -17.82 -29.15 -18.45
C LEU A 307 -19.02 -30.10 -18.37
N SER A 308 -18.79 -31.37 -18.70
CA SER A 308 -19.72 -32.43 -18.39
C SER A 308 -19.73 -32.79 -16.92
N GLU A 309 -20.82 -33.37 -16.42
CA GLU A 309 -20.91 -33.82 -15.02
C GLU A 309 -19.79 -34.81 -14.65
N SER A 310 -19.43 -35.72 -15.58
CA SER A 310 -18.35 -36.65 -15.38
C SER A 310 -16.97 -35.98 -15.25
N GLU A 311 -16.75 -34.87 -15.94
CA GLU A 311 -15.52 -34.08 -15.84
C GLU A 311 -15.48 -33.30 -14.53
N LEU A 312 -16.62 -32.76 -14.09
CA LEU A 312 -16.74 -32.10 -12.80
C LEU A 312 -16.37 -33.05 -11.65
N VAL A 313 -16.93 -34.28 -11.65
CA VAL A 313 -16.63 -35.30 -10.63
C VAL A 313 -15.13 -35.67 -10.66
N LYS A 314 -14.52 -35.77 -11.84
CA LYS A 314 -13.07 -36.03 -11.95
C LYS A 314 -12.25 -34.88 -11.37
N LEU A 315 -12.65 -33.64 -11.63
CA LEU A 315 -11.97 -32.46 -11.13
C LEU A 315 -12.10 -32.34 -9.62
N GLU A 316 -13.29 -32.60 -9.07
CA GLU A 316 -13.52 -32.67 -7.62
C GLU A 316 -12.63 -33.73 -6.96
N LYS A 317 -12.65 -34.95 -7.53
CA LYS A 317 -11.78 -36.03 -7.03
C LYS A 317 -10.31 -35.66 -7.08
N GLN A 318 -9.85 -34.99 -8.12
CA GLN A 318 -8.46 -34.52 -8.23
C GLN A 318 -8.10 -33.58 -7.07
N LEU A 319 -8.98 -32.62 -6.72
CA LEU A 319 -8.78 -31.71 -5.60
C LEU A 319 -8.83 -32.46 -4.26
N ASP A 320 -9.72 -33.45 -4.10
CA ASP A 320 -9.79 -34.29 -2.90
C ASP A 320 -8.55 -35.16 -2.73
N ASP A 321 -7.99 -35.66 -3.82
CA ASP A 321 -6.72 -36.39 -3.77
C ASP A 321 -5.54 -35.46 -3.42
N MET A 322 -5.58 -34.19 -3.86
CA MET A 322 -4.62 -33.19 -3.44
C MET A 322 -4.74 -32.86 -1.95
N LEU A 323 -5.96 -32.84 -1.37
CA LEU A 323 -6.18 -32.64 0.08
C LEU A 323 -5.64 -33.80 0.94
N LYS A 324 -5.63 -35.04 0.42
CA LYS A 324 -5.09 -36.22 1.11
C LYS A 324 -3.57 -36.27 1.06
N ASP A 325 -2.93 -35.62 0.11
CA ASP A 325 -1.47 -35.63 -0.02
C ASP A 325 -0.83 -34.77 1.07
N LYS A 326 -0.02 -35.39 1.95
CA LYS A 326 0.63 -34.74 3.09
C LYS A 326 1.50 -33.54 2.70
N LYS A 327 2.08 -33.53 1.48
CA LYS A 327 2.88 -32.39 1.02
C LYS A 327 2.05 -31.13 0.79
N ASN A 328 0.72 -31.25 0.72
CA ASN A 328 -0.21 -30.15 0.53
C ASN A 328 -0.87 -29.68 1.85
N GLU A 329 -0.40 -30.15 2.98
CA GLU A 329 -0.99 -29.83 4.28
C GLU A 329 -1.00 -28.33 4.55
N GLU A 330 0.08 -27.63 4.15
CA GLU A 330 0.21 -26.17 4.27
C GLU A 330 -0.63 -25.38 3.24
N TYR A 331 -1.19 -26.04 2.23
CA TYR A 331 -1.94 -25.44 1.12
C TYR A 331 -3.42 -25.84 1.11
N ARG A 332 -3.94 -26.44 2.18
CA ARG A 332 -5.35 -26.87 2.27
C ARG A 332 -6.31 -25.70 2.09
N ASP A 333 -5.97 -24.54 2.61
CA ASP A 333 -6.72 -23.31 2.45
C ASP A 333 -6.95 -22.96 0.98
N GLN A 334 -5.90 -23.03 0.15
CA GLN A 334 -5.97 -22.75 -1.28
C GLN A 334 -6.76 -23.82 -2.05
N ILE A 335 -6.65 -25.09 -1.65
CA ILE A 335 -7.40 -26.19 -2.29
C ILE A 335 -8.90 -26.02 -2.02
N TYR A 336 -9.28 -25.75 -0.76
CA TYR A 336 -10.68 -25.47 -0.42
C TYR A 336 -11.21 -24.24 -1.16
N PHE A 337 -10.42 -23.20 -1.26
CA PHE A 337 -10.79 -22.02 -2.05
C PHE A 337 -11.06 -22.38 -3.52
N ALA A 338 -10.16 -23.13 -4.16
CA ALA A 338 -10.34 -23.58 -5.54
C ALA A 338 -11.58 -24.48 -5.73
N LYS A 339 -11.90 -25.35 -4.74
CA LYS A 339 -13.17 -26.11 -4.73
C LYS A 339 -14.37 -25.17 -4.63
N GLY A 340 -14.31 -24.13 -3.79
CA GLY A 340 -15.34 -23.09 -3.70
C GLY A 340 -15.56 -22.39 -5.04
N GLU A 341 -14.49 -21.92 -5.69
CA GLU A 341 -14.56 -21.30 -7.03
C GLU A 341 -15.11 -22.25 -8.10
N MET A 342 -14.73 -23.53 -8.04
CA MET A 342 -15.25 -24.56 -8.93
C MET A 342 -16.78 -24.71 -8.78
N PHE A 343 -17.27 -24.88 -7.54
CA PHE A 343 -18.70 -25.02 -7.29
C PHE A 343 -19.50 -23.75 -7.60
N LEU A 344 -18.93 -22.59 -7.30
CA LEU A 344 -19.56 -21.32 -7.68
C LEU A 344 -19.65 -21.18 -9.21
N GLY A 345 -18.60 -21.58 -9.93
CA GLY A 345 -18.56 -21.60 -11.38
C GLY A 345 -19.67 -22.43 -12.00
N VAL A 346 -19.97 -23.59 -11.42
CA VAL A 346 -21.05 -24.49 -11.89
C VAL A 346 -22.40 -24.20 -11.21
N LYS A 347 -22.59 -22.99 -10.65
CA LYS A 347 -23.85 -22.52 -10.06
C LYS A 347 -24.36 -23.38 -8.87
N GLN A 348 -23.45 -23.88 -8.06
CA GLN A 348 -23.74 -24.55 -6.79
C GLN A 348 -23.26 -23.70 -5.58
N PRO A 349 -23.92 -22.55 -5.29
CA PRO A 349 -23.40 -21.58 -4.34
C PRO A 349 -23.36 -22.12 -2.90
N GLN A 350 -24.24 -23.03 -2.52
CA GLN A 350 -24.22 -23.61 -1.17
C GLN A 350 -22.94 -24.43 -0.92
N LYS A 351 -22.59 -25.31 -1.87
CA LYS A 351 -21.32 -26.07 -1.79
C LYS A 351 -20.09 -25.15 -1.86
N ALA A 352 -20.20 -24.08 -2.63
CA ALA A 352 -19.15 -23.07 -2.69
C ALA A 352 -18.93 -22.43 -1.31
N CYS A 353 -19.98 -21.99 -0.63
CA CYS A 353 -19.90 -21.43 0.72
C CYS A 353 -19.30 -22.41 1.74
N ASP A 354 -19.68 -23.70 1.70
CA ASP A 354 -19.11 -24.70 2.58
C ASP A 354 -17.59 -24.83 2.40
N ASN A 355 -17.11 -24.81 1.15
CA ASN A 355 -15.69 -24.86 0.85
C ASN A 355 -14.97 -23.55 1.18
N TYR A 356 -15.56 -22.37 0.96
CA TYR A 356 -14.95 -21.10 1.39
C TYR A 356 -14.82 -21.02 2.91
N ARG A 357 -15.83 -21.51 3.66
CA ARG A 357 -15.75 -21.58 5.12
C ARG A 357 -14.59 -22.46 5.58
N LEU A 358 -14.41 -23.64 4.96
CA LEU A 358 -13.29 -24.54 5.23
C LEU A 358 -11.95 -23.88 4.87
N SER A 359 -11.91 -23.10 3.78
CA SER A 359 -10.72 -22.36 3.38
C SER A 359 -10.34 -21.28 4.41
N VAL A 360 -11.31 -20.46 4.87
CA VAL A 360 -11.08 -19.45 5.93
C VAL A 360 -10.57 -20.10 7.22
N ALA A 361 -11.16 -21.26 7.62
CA ALA A 361 -10.76 -21.98 8.81
C ALA A 361 -9.36 -22.59 8.68
N ALA A 362 -8.97 -23.09 7.50
CA ALA A 362 -7.66 -23.67 7.24
C ALA A 362 -6.56 -22.62 7.12
N ALA A 363 -6.88 -21.39 6.70
CA ALA A 363 -5.93 -20.30 6.48
C ALA A 363 -5.51 -19.61 7.79
N THR A 364 -4.84 -20.34 8.68
CA THR A 364 -4.40 -19.82 9.98
C THR A 364 -3.20 -18.89 9.88
N VAL A 365 -2.25 -19.19 9.00
CA VAL A 365 -1.00 -18.45 8.79
C VAL A 365 -1.07 -17.57 7.53
N ASN A 366 -1.73 -18.07 6.49
CA ASN A 366 -1.83 -17.40 5.18
C ASN A 366 -2.91 -16.32 5.18
N LYS A 367 -2.58 -15.13 5.69
CA LYS A 367 -3.51 -13.99 5.77
C LYS A 367 -4.07 -13.59 4.40
N ALA A 368 -3.27 -13.66 3.34
CA ALA A 368 -3.71 -13.30 1.99
C ALA A 368 -4.83 -14.24 1.49
N GLN A 369 -4.65 -15.55 1.66
CA GLN A 369 -5.68 -16.53 1.29
C GLN A 369 -6.92 -16.42 2.17
N ARG A 370 -6.73 -16.17 3.48
CA ARG A 370 -7.85 -15.96 4.42
C ARG A 370 -8.69 -14.76 3.99
N ALA A 371 -8.04 -13.64 3.65
CA ALA A 371 -8.72 -12.47 3.13
C ALA A 371 -9.51 -12.77 1.85
N GLN A 372 -8.87 -13.41 0.88
CA GLN A 372 -9.51 -13.74 -0.39
C GLN A 372 -10.73 -14.66 -0.21
N SER A 373 -10.60 -15.70 0.63
CA SER A 373 -11.69 -16.63 0.90
C SER A 373 -12.84 -15.98 1.65
N ALA A 374 -12.53 -15.10 2.61
CA ALA A 374 -13.54 -14.35 3.33
C ALA A 374 -14.27 -13.36 2.42
N LEU A 375 -13.55 -12.63 1.55
CA LEU A 375 -14.17 -11.72 0.56
C LEU A 375 -15.10 -12.47 -0.37
N ARG A 376 -14.68 -13.61 -0.93
CA ARG A 376 -15.54 -14.40 -1.82
C ARG A 376 -16.77 -14.94 -1.11
N MET A 377 -16.61 -15.41 0.14
CA MET A 377 -17.77 -15.82 0.96
C MET A 377 -18.71 -14.65 1.23
N GLY A 378 -18.17 -13.48 1.61
CA GLY A 378 -18.94 -12.26 1.81
C GLY A 378 -19.70 -11.82 0.56
N GLU A 379 -19.05 -11.86 -0.63
CA GLU A 379 -19.68 -11.55 -1.91
C GLU A 379 -20.85 -12.50 -2.23
N VAL A 380 -20.67 -13.81 -2.05
CA VAL A 380 -21.72 -14.81 -2.30
C VAL A 380 -22.90 -14.61 -1.32
N GLN A 381 -22.61 -14.32 -0.06
CA GLN A 381 -23.66 -14.04 0.91
C GLN A 381 -24.41 -12.74 0.59
N TYR A 382 -23.69 -11.73 0.11
CA TYR A 382 -24.29 -10.43 -0.27
C TYR A 382 -25.11 -10.51 -1.56
N GLU A 383 -24.57 -11.11 -2.63
CA GLU A 383 -25.13 -11.04 -3.98
C GLU A 383 -26.13 -12.16 -4.29
N ILE A 384 -25.94 -13.35 -3.72
CA ILE A 384 -26.74 -14.54 -4.06
C ILE A 384 -27.74 -14.88 -2.95
N PHE A 385 -27.29 -14.85 -1.68
CA PHE A 385 -28.15 -15.22 -0.58
C PHE A 385 -28.85 -14.03 0.10
N GLU A 386 -28.44 -12.79 -0.21
CA GLU A 386 -28.92 -11.57 0.42
C GLU A 386 -28.85 -11.61 1.97
N ASN A 387 -27.88 -12.38 2.48
CA ASN A 387 -27.62 -12.50 3.92
C ASN A 387 -26.57 -11.48 4.32
N TYR A 388 -27.01 -10.26 4.60
CA TYR A 388 -26.13 -9.12 4.86
C TYR A 388 -25.39 -9.23 6.20
N ASP A 389 -25.99 -9.85 7.22
CA ASP A 389 -25.34 -10.10 8.51
C ASP A 389 -24.13 -11.03 8.36
N LEU A 390 -24.32 -12.15 7.65
CA LEU A 390 -23.24 -13.07 7.40
C LEU A 390 -22.17 -12.48 6.46
N ALA A 391 -22.61 -11.73 5.46
CA ALA A 391 -21.70 -10.98 4.57
C ALA A 391 -20.81 -10.03 5.39
N GLN A 392 -21.39 -9.21 6.28
CA GLN A 392 -20.64 -8.29 7.14
C GLN A 392 -19.56 -9.00 7.95
N ARG A 393 -19.88 -10.14 8.57
CA ARG A 393 -18.91 -10.91 9.37
C ARG A 393 -17.72 -11.41 8.54
N TYR A 394 -17.95 -11.80 7.28
CA TYR A 394 -16.87 -12.23 6.41
C TYR A 394 -16.07 -11.04 5.85
N TYR A 395 -16.71 -9.90 5.56
CA TYR A 395 -16.00 -8.67 5.25
C TYR A 395 -15.15 -8.20 6.43
N ASP A 396 -15.63 -8.30 7.67
CA ASP A 396 -14.86 -8.02 8.88
C ASP A 396 -13.61 -8.91 8.96
N THR A 397 -13.77 -10.23 8.78
CA THR A 397 -12.65 -11.18 8.72
C THR A 397 -11.63 -10.81 7.65
N ALA A 398 -12.09 -10.34 6.51
CA ALA A 398 -11.22 -9.90 5.42
C ALA A 398 -10.46 -8.61 5.78
N MET A 399 -11.17 -7.62 6.37
CA MET A 399 -10.59 -6.33 6.78
C MET A 399 -9.47 -6.49 7.81
N GLN A 400 -9.55 -7.50 8.69
CA GLN A 400 -8.49 -7.83 9.64
C GLN A 400 -7.21 -8.38 8.96
N CYS A 401 -7.31 -8.83 7.71
CA CYS A 401 -6.23 -9.47 6.98
C CYS A 401 -5.61 -8.63 5.87
N ILE A 402 -6.31 -7.60 5.36
CA ILE A 402 -5.87 -6.76 4.24
C ILE A 402 -5.26 -5.45 4.71
N THR A 403 -4.35 -4.91 3.90
CA THR A 403 -3.73 -3.58 4.08
C THR A 403 -4.22 -2.62 3.00
N ARG A 404 -3.91 -1.32 3.14
CA ARG A 404 -4.31 -0.28 2.15
C ARG A 404 -3.81 -0.55 0.72
N ASP A 405 -2.73 -1.32 0.59
CA ASP A 405 -2.17 -1.71 -0.72
C ASP A 405 -2.92 -2.87 -1.39
N TYR A 406 -3.92 -3.43 -0.72
CA TYR A 406 -4.73 -4.50 -1.30
C TYR A 406 -5.56 -3.98 -2.49
N PRO A 407 -5.64 -4.71 -3.61
CA PRO A 407 -6.44 -4.29 -4.76
C PRO A 407 -7.89 -3.97 -4.37
N ASN A 408 -8.40 -2.84 -4.84
CA ASN A 408 -9.76 -2.37 -4.56
C ASN A 408 -10.08 -2.16 -3.06
N TYR A 409 -9.07 -1.87 -2.23
CA TYR A 409 -9.25 -1.67 -0.79
C TYR A 409 -10.38 -0.67 -0.48
N ASP A 410 -10.43 0.49 -1.15
CA ASP A 410 -11.44 1.52 -0.88
C ASP A 410 -12.87 1.05 -1.21
N TYR A 411 -13.03 0.21 -2.24
CA TYR A 411 -14.32 -0.40 -2.55
C TYR A 411 -14.73 -1.41 -1.48
N ILE A 412 -13.82 -2.28 -1.06
CA ILE A 412 -14.05 -3.28 -0.01
C ILE A 412 -14.38 -2.58 1.31
N ARG A 413 -13.64 -1.52 1.64
CA ARG A 413 -13.85 -0.71 2.84
C ARG A 413 -15.22 -0.06 2.85
N ARG A 414 -15.61 0.62 1.78
CA ARG A 414 -16.95 1.22 1.68
C ARG A 414 -18.08 0.20 1.82
N ARG A 415 -17.92 -0.98 1.20
CA ARG A 415 -18.91 -2.06 1.33
C ARG A 415 -18.96 -2.60 2.76
N TYR A 416 -17.84 -2.77 3.40
CA TYR A 416 -17.74 -3.16 4.80
C TYR A 416 -18.41 -2.13 5.73
N ASP A 417 -18.10 -0.86 5.58
CA ASP A 417 -18.66 0.22 6.41
C ASP A 417 -20.19 0.29 6.24
N MET A 418 -20.67 0.26 5.00
CA MET A 418 -22.11 0.21 4.69
C MET A 418 -22.80 -1.02 5.29
N LEU A 419 -22.21 -2.21 5.19
CA LEU A 419 -22.77 -3.42 5.80
C LEU A 419 -22.74 -3.37 7.31
N THR A 420 -21.71 -2.79 7.90
CA THR A 420 -21.59 -2.61 9.35
C THR A 420 -22.66 -1.68 9.85
N GLU A 421 -22.90 -0.58 9.16
CA GLU A 421 -23.97 0.35 9.47
C GLU A 421 -25.36 -0.31 9.31
N LEU A 422 -25.60 -0.99 8.19
CA LEU A 422 -26.86 -1.72 7.98
C LEU A 422 -27.14 -2.74 9.09
N THR A 423 -26.13 -3.57 9.40
CA THR A 423 -26.31 -4.64 10.39
C THR A 423 -26.46 -4.09 11.80
N SER A 424 -25.93 -2.92 12.09
CA SER A 424 -26.20 -2.24 13.37
C SER A 424 -27.68 -1.96 13.53
N TYR A 425 -28.34 -1.40 12.51
CA TYR A 425 -29.77 -1.12 12.54
C TYR A 425 -30.64 -2.38 12.48
N THR A 426 -30.31 -3.33 11.60
CA THR A 426 -31.12 -4.56 11.46
C THR A 426 -31.11 -5.40 12.73
N ARG A 427 -29.96 -5.57 13.37
CA ARG A 427 -29.83 -6.28 14.65
C ARG A 427 -30.60 -5.58 15.78
N VAL A 428 -30.63 -4.25 15.76
CA VAL A 428 -31.35 -3.47 16.78
C VAL A 428 -32.86 -3.72 16.66
N TYR A 429 -33.46 -3.52 15.49
CA TYR A 429 -34.91 -3.74 15.38
C TYR A 429 -35.29 -5.23 15.52
N GLU A 430 -34.47 -6.19 15.05
CA GLU A 430 -34.71 -7.62 15.27
C GLU A 430 -34.64 -7.99 16.76
N ARG A 431 -33.69 -7.38 17.50
CA ARG A 431 -33.66 -7.53 18.96
C ARG A 431 -34.88 -6.91 19.64
N CYS A 432 -35.30 -5.71 19.25
CA CYS A 432 -36.49 -5.08 19.75
C CYS A 432 -37.72 -5.92 19.48
N ASP A 433 -37.88 -6.48 18.28
CA ASP A 433 -38.98 -7.38 17.93
C ASP A 433 -38.98 -8.64 18.81
N SER A 434 -37.82 -9.21 19.05
CA SER A 434 -37.67 -10.37 19.90
C SER A 434 -38.05 -10.05 21.34
N LEU A 435 -37.67 -8.88 21.87
CA LEU A 435 -38.03 -8.43 23.21
C LEU A 435 -39.51 -8.18 23.32
N LEU A 436 -40.13 -7.50 22.35
CA LEU A 436 -41.57 -7.24 22.30
C LEU A 436 -42.38 -8.55 22.20
N ALA A 437 -41.96 -9.47 21.34
CA ALA A 437 -42.59 -10.78 21.17
C ALA A 437 -42.56 -11.58 22.48
N VAL A 438 -41.41 -11.61 23.18
CA VAL A 438 -41.27 -12.30 24.48
C VAL A 438 -42.07 -11.59 25.57
N ALA A 439 -42.12 -10.26 25.58
CA ALA A 439 -42.90 -9.48 26.55
C ALA A 439 -44.39 -9.73 26.38
N ALA A 440 -44.89 -9.88 25.17
CA ALA A 440 -46.30 -10.14 24.85
C ALA A 440 -46.73 -11.59 25.15
N MET A 441 -45.80 -12.52 25.39
CA MET A 441 -46.14 -13.93 25.69
C MET A 441 -46.77 -14.07 27.08
N PRO A 442 -47.71 -15.05 27.26
CA PRO A 442 -48.14 -15.47 28.59
C PRO A 442 -46.96 -15.85 29.49
N GLU A 443 -47.06 -15.56 30.80
CA GLU A 443 -45.94 -15.78 31.76
C GLU A 443 -45.39 -17.20 31.69
N GLN A 444 -46.25 -18.21 31.57
CA GLN A 444 -45.85 -19.59 31.49
C GLN A 444 -45.02 -19.94 30.26
N GLU A 445 -45.47 -19.48 29.09
CA GLU A 445 -44.74 -19.71 27.82
C GLU A 445 -43.40 -18.97 27.80
N ARG A 446 -43.38 -17.71 28.28
CA ARG A 446 -42.18 -16.91 28.43
C ARG A 446 -41.13 -17.55 29.33
N LEU A 447 -41.55 -18.03 30.50
CA LEU A 447 -40.68 -18.74 31.42
C LEU A 447 -40.17 -20.07 30.85
N GLN A 448 -41.00 -20.78 30.10
CA GLN A 448 -40.56 -21.99 29.40
C GLN A 448 -39.49 -21.66 28.36
N LEU A 449 -39.73 -20.68 27.52
CA LEU A 449 -38.74 -20.26 26.48
C LEU A 449 -37.41 -19.81 27.09
N ILE A 450 -37.42 -19.06 28.21
CA ILE A 450 -36.23 -18.64 28.92
C ILE A 450 -35.50 -19.84 29.50
N ASN A 451 -36.19 -20.80 30.10
CA ASN A 451 -35.60 -22.02 30.66
C ASN A 451 -34.99 -22.90 29.56
N ASP A 452 -35.68 -23.03 28.41
CA ASP A 452 -35.11 -23.75 27.24
C ASP A 452 -33.82 -23.10 26.73
N LYS A 453 -33.80 -21.75 26.73
CA LYS A 453 -32.60 -20.99 26.35
C LYS A 453 -31.46 -21.18 27.33
N ILE A 454 -31.74 -21.15 28.62
CA ILE A 454 -30.76 -21.43 29.68
C ILE A 454 -30.20 -22.84 29.55
N GLU A 455 -31.07 -23.83 29.27
CA GLU A 455 -30.65 -25.22 29.06
C GLU A 455 -29.77 -25.38 27.80
N GLU A 456 -30.12 -24.67 26.71
CA GLU A 456 -29.29 -24.63 25.50
C GLU A 456 -27.91 -24.00 25.77
N LEU A 457 -27.84 -22.90 26.55
CA LEU A 457 -26.62 -22.26 26.96
C LEU A 457 -25.73 -23.21 27.76
N LYS A 458 -26.30 -23.90 28.77
CA LYS A 458 -25.60 -24.89 29.57
C LYS A 458 -25.04 -26.02 28.72
N LYS A 459 -25.85 -26.58 27.81
CA LYS A 459 -25.38 -27.63 26.87
C LYS A 459 -24.25 -27.15 25.99
N LYS A 460 -24.28 -25.87 25.58
CA LYS A 460 -23.24 -25.29 24.77
C LYS A 460 -21.94 -25.12 25.53
N GLU A 461 -22.00 -24.62 26.76
CA GLU A 461 -20.85 -24.52 27.66
C GLU A 461 -20.26 -25.87 28.05
N GLU A 462 -21.12 -26.88 28.31
CA GLU A 462 -20.68 -28.24 28.55
C GLU A 462 -19.97 -28.82 27.31
N ALA A 463 -20.52 -28.64 26.12
CA ALA A 463 -19.90 -29.09 24.88
C ALA A 463 -18.57 -28.36 24.58
N GLU A 464 -18.46 -27.08 24.93
CA GLU A 464 -17.19 -26.33 24.84
C GLU A 464 -16.16 -26.83 25.85
N LYS A 465 -16.58 -27.08 27.11
CA LYS A 465 -15.71 -27.67 28.15
C LYS A 465 -15.26 -29.08 27.74
N GLU A 466 -16.17 -29.88 27.19
CA GLU A 466 -15.84 -31.24 26.71
C GLU A 466 -14.86 -31.21 25.54
N ARG A 467 -15.03 -30.24 24.59
CA ARG A 467 -14.07 -30.03 23.51
C ARG A 467 -12.71 -29.57 24.01
N ALA A 468 -12.66 -28.64 24.96
CA ALA A 468 -11.41 -28.17 25.56
C ALA A 468 -10.71 -29.30 26.31
N LEU A 469 -11.44 -30.09 27.09
CA LEU A 469 -10.91 -31.26 27.77
C LEU A 469 -10.42 -32.33 26.79
N MET A 470 -11.16 -32.59 25.71
CA MET A 470 -10.75 -33.52 24.66
C MET A 470 -9.48 -33.04 23.95
N GLU A 471 -9.37 -31.75 23.69
CA GLU A 471 -8.18 -31.13 23.07
C GLU A 471 -6.96 -31.22 23.99
N GLU A 472 -7.15 -31.01 25.30
CA GLU A 472 -6.12 -31.20 26.34
C GLU A 472 -5.69 -32.64 26.44
N LEU A 473 -6.65 -33.60 26.49
CA LEU A 473 -6.35 -35.03 26.49
C LEU A 473 -5.64 -35.52 25.23
N LEU A 474 -6.00 -34.93 24.06
CA LEU A 474 -5.30 -35.22 22.80
C LEU A 474 -3.90 -34.61 22.78
N ALA A 475 -3.72 -33.46 23.38
CA ALA A 475 -2.41 -32.82 23.55
C ALA A 475 -1.52 -33.67 24.49
N ASP A 476 -2.06 -34.15 25.60
CA ASP A 476 -1.37 -35.05 26.57
C ASP A 476 -1.07 -36.41 25.97
N ALA A 477 -2.02 -36.99 25.21
CA ALA A 477 -1.80 -38.26 24.50
C ALA A 477 -0.72 -38.15 23.42
N ARG A 478 -0.68 -37.01 22.71
CA ARG A 478 0.43 -36.67 21.78
C ARG A 478 1.75 -36.51 22.52
N GLN A 479 1.73 -35.97 23.72
CA GLN A 479 2.91 -35.80 24.56
C GLN A 479 3.40 -37.13 25.12
N GLN A 480 2.50 -38.05 25.53
CA GLN A 480 2.83 -39.39 26.02
C GLN A 480 3.29 -40.33 24.89
N GLN A 481 2.71 -40.25 23.71
CA GLN A 481 3.18 -41.00 22.53
C GLN A 481 4.60 -40.61 22.10
N ASN A 482 5.01 -39.38 22.36
CA ASN A 482 6.38 -38.92 22.12
C ASN A 482 7.43 -39.44 23.13
N THR A 483 6.98 -39.95 24.28
CA THR A 483 7.89 -40.49 25.33
C THR A 483 8.10 -42.00 25.27
N LEU A 484 7.33 -42.73 24.46
CA LEU A 484 7.34 -44.20 24.40
C LEU A 484 8.02 -44.81 23.16
N SER A 485 8.40 -44.01 22.14
CA SER A 485 9.15 -44.54 21.01
C SER A 485 10.64 -44.27 21.19
N GLY A 486 11.43 -45.30 21.45
CA GLY A 486 12.89 -45.24 21.50
C GLY A 486 13.56 -45.04 20.13
N ASP A 487 12.86 -44.48 19.17
CA ASP A 487 13.36 -44.21 17.85
C ASP A 487 14.07 -42.87 17.79
N TRP A 488 15.14 -42.79 17.00
CA TRP A 488 15.97 -41.63 16.86
C TRP A 488 15.15 -40.41 16.41
N TYR A 489 15.39 -39.28 17.08
CA TYR A 489 14.65 -38.01 16.95
C TYR A 489 14.26 -37.64 15.51
N PHE A 490 15.17 -37.82 14.55
CA PHE A 490 14.94 -37.46 13.16
C PHE A 490 14.01 -38.39 12.38
N TYR A 491 13.70 -39.57 12.89
CA TYR A 491 12.76 -40.49 12.24
C TYR A 491 11.31 -40.30 12.69
N THR A 492 11.08 -39.43 13.67
CA THR A 492 9.74 -39.13 14.17
C THR A 492 9.34 -37.73 13.68
N PRO A 493 8.49 -37.58 12.62
CA PRO A 493 8.12 -36.29 12.04
C PRO A 493 7.52 -35.29 13.02
N GLN A 494 6.82 -35.80 14.03
CA GLN A 494 6.18 -35.01 15.08
C GLN A 494 7.18 -34.36 16.04
N THR A 495 8.19 -35.12 16.48
CA THR A 495 9.28 -34.59 17.33
C THR A 495 10.14 -33.60 16.59
N VAL A 496 10.40 -33.81 15.30
CA VAL A 496 11.11 -32.86 14.43
C VAL A 496 10.28 -31.60 14.24
N SER A 497 8.96 -31.71 14.03
CA SER A 497 8.08 -30.56 13.88
C SER A 497 8.00 -29.73 15.16
N LYS A 498 7.77 -30.38 16.31
CA LYS A 498 7.77 -29.73 17.63
C LYS A 498 9.12 -29.08 17.96
N GLY A 499 10.22 -29.81 17.64
CA GLY A 499 11.56 -29.27 17.81
C GLY A 499 11.84 -28.03 16.94
N LYS A 500 11.36 -28.02 15.69
CA LYS A 500 11.42 -26.83 14.82
C LYS A 500 10.58 -25.68 15.36
N GLU A 501 9.41 -25.95 15.90
CA GLU A 501 8.53 -24.95 16.49
C GLU A 501 9.15 -24.36 17.76
N THR A 502 9.63 -25.21 18.67
CA THR A 502 10.37 -24.80 19.88
C THR A 502 11.65 -24.04 19.51
N PHE A 503 12.33 -24.44 18.45
CA PHE A 503 13.49 -23.73 17.95
C PHE A 503 13.12 -22.34 17.43
N ARG A 504 12.02 -22.23 16.65
CA ARG A 504 11.50 -20.93 16.16
C ARG A 504 11.06 -20.01 17.29
N GLN A 505 10.41 -20.52 18.30
CA GLN A 505 9.98 -19.75 19.48
C GLN A 505 11.20 -19.24 20.27
N ARG A 506 12.23 -20.05 20.42
CA ARG A 506 13.41 -19.68 21.21
C ARG A 506 14.48 -18.93 20.44
N TRP A 507 14.61 -19.16 19.13
CA TRP A 507 15.72 -18.69 18.33
C TRP A 507 15.30 -17.92 17.06
N GLY A 508 14.00 -17.79 16.79
CA GLY A 508 13.45 -17.12 15.61
C GLY A 508 13.69 -17.90 14.30
N MET A 509 13.62 -17.18 13.18
CA MET A 509 13.78 -17.73 11.81
C MET A 509 15.25 -17.83 11.39
N ARG A 510 16.08 -18.45 12.20
CA ARG A 510 17.52 -18.59 11.91
C ARG A 510 17.80 -19.71 10.92
N THR A 511 18.70 -19.43 10.01
CA THR A 511 19.20 -20.41 9.04
C THR A 511 20.27 -21.30 9.67
N LEU A 512 20.45 -22.52 9.14
CA LEU A 512 21.50 -23.43 9.55
C LEU A 512 22.84 -22.95 8.96
N GLU A 513 23.62 -22.26 9.79
CA GLU A 513 24.96 -21.75 9.46
C GLU A 513 25.86 -21.82 10.69
N ASP A 514 27.16 -21.66 10.53
CA ASP A 514 28.08 -21.65 11.66
C ASP A 514 27.74 -20.52 12.64
N LEU A 515 27.70 -20.84 13.94
CA LEU A 515 27.31 -19.92 15.01
C LEU A 515 25.82 -19.46 14.93
N TRP A 516 24.91 -20.30 14.43
CA TRP A 516 23.49 -20.03 14.33
C TRP A 516 22.81 -19.58 15.63
N CYS A 517 23.38 -19.93 16.79
CA CYS A 517 22.85 -19.58 18.12
C CYS A 517 23.15 -18.12 18.54
N VAL A 518 24.00 -17.40 17.80
CA VAL A 518 24.35 -16.01 18.09
C VAL A 518 23.46 -15.08 17.28
N THR A 519 22.68 -14.21 17.94
CA THR A 519 21.73 -13.29 17.28
C THR A 519 22.41 -12.18 16.51
N ASN A 520 23.57 -11.77 16.97
CA ASN A 520 24.31 -10.67 16.38
C ASN A 520 25.79 -11.02 16.30
N LYS A 521 26.29 -11.24 15.10
CA LYS A 521 27.70 -11.51 14.87
C LYS A 521 28.57 -10.26 15.02
N ASN A 522 27.97 -9.07 15.13
CA ASN A 522 28.69 -7.80 15.15
C ASN A 522 28.30 -6.79 16.23
N THR A 523 27.30 -7.03 17.09
CA THR A 523 27.00 -6.11 18.21
C THR A 523 26.24 -6.81 19.31
N ILE A 524 26.78 -6.76 20.50
CA ILE A 524 26.09 -7.10 21.75
C ILE A 524 25.28 -5.87 22.14
N ASN A 525 23.98 -5.87 21.90
CA ASN A 525 23.08 -4.88 22.52
C ASN A 525 22.50 -5.49 23.80
N PHE A 526 23.04 -4.99 24.91
CA PHE A 526 22.38 -5.07 26.21
C PHE A 526 21.36 -3.93 26.26
N LEU A 527 20.09 -4.20 26.02
CA LEU A 527 18.94 -3.34 26.43
C LEU A 527 17.68 -3.78 25.63
N GLU A 528 17.07 -4.89 26.02
CA GLU A 528 15.67 -5.20 25.70
C GLU A 528 15.18 -6.48 26.41
N ASP A 529 15.36 -6.50 27.76
CA ASP A 529 14.83 -7.59 28.57
C ASP A 529 14.07 -7.11 29.82
N ASP A 530 13.46 -5.93 29.77
CA ASP A 530 12.70 -5.39 30.91
C ASP A 530 11.37 -4.73 30.54
N LEU A 531 10.56 -5.32 29.65
CA LEU A 531 9.15 -4.89 29.49
C LEU A 531 8.26 -6.02 28.95
N ALA A 532 8.09 -7.10 29.70
CA ALA A 532 7.02 -8.04 29.46
C ALA A 532 6.64 -8.83 30.73
N GLU A 533 6.28 -8.11 31.77
CA GLU A 533 5.43 -8.62 32.85
C GLU A 533 4.75 -7.39 33.47
N GLU A 534 3.50 -7.25 33.15
CA GLU A 534 2.42 -6.66 33.95
C GLU A 534 1.34 -6.18 33.00
N GLU A 535 0.27 -6.91 32.96
CA GLU A 535 -1.05 -6.29 32.99
C GLU A 535 -2.14 -7.36 33.01
N THR A 536 -2.43 -7.81 34.17
CA THR A 536 -3.79 -8.11 34.57
C THR A 536 -4.10 -7.23 35.76
N SER A 537 -4.76 -6.15 35.54
CA SER A 537 -5.50 -5.50 36.61
C SER A 537 -6.73 -4.81 36.04
N ASP A 538 -7.88 -5.36 36.44
CA ASP A 538 -9.17 -4.69 36.50
C ASP A 538 -9.07 -3.19 36.66
N THR A 539 -9.77 -2.49 35.77
CA THR A 539 -10.28 -1.16 36.07
C THR A 539 -11.77 -1.11 35.73
N THR A 540 -12.57 -1.55 36.68
CA THR A 540 -13.94 -1.12 36.84
C THR A 540 -13.97 0.39 37.03
N SER A 541 -14.32 1.13 36.00
CA SER A 541 -14.81 2.50 36.19
C SER A 541 -16.30 2.46 36.45
N THR A 542 -16.65 2.57 37.72
CA THR A 542 -18.00 2.90 38.18
C THR A 542 -18.34 4.29 37.68
N VAL A 543 -19.28 4.36 36.73
CA VAL A 543 -20.12 5.55 36.58
C VAL A 543 -21.44 5.25 37.31
N ALA A 544 -21.62 5.90 38.43
CA ALA A 544 -22.87 5.88 39.18
C ALA A 544 -23.90 6.62 38.35
N ASP A 545 -24.94 5.92 37.87
CA ASP A 545 -26.21 6.53 37.57
C ASP A 545 -27.23 5.97 38.56
N SER A 546 -27.55 6.84 39.54
CA SER A 546 -28.47 6.58 40.64
C SER A 546 -29.88 7.07 40.25
N SER A 547 -30.65 6.21 39.52
CA SER A 547 -32.06 6.45 39.39
C SER A 547 -32.93 5.25 38.99
N LEU A 548 -32.44 4.00 39.03
CA LEU A 548 -33.23 2.79 38.72
C LEU A 548 -33.20 1.70 39.80
N ALA A 549 -33.07 2.07 41.05
CA ALA A 549 -32.88 1.12 42.15
C ALA A 549 -34.21 0.73 42.89
N SER A 550 -35.39 0.85 42.26
CA SER A 550 -36.63 0.49 42.97
C SER A 550 -37.35 -0.78 42.48
N ASN A 551 -36.93 -1.42 41.39
CA ASN A 551 -37.58 -2.65 40.91
C ASN A 551 -36.71 -3.91 40.96
N SER A 552 -35.44 -3.83 41.33
CA SER A 552 -34.54 -5.03 41.29
C SER A 552 -34.63 -5.96 42.50
N SER A 553 -35.23 -5.47 43.62
CA SER A 553 -35.29 -6.30 44.85
C SER A 553 -36.38 -7.38 44.83
N SER A 554 -37.46 -7.19 44.02
CA SER A 554 -38.53 -8.20 43.95
C SER A 554 -38.27 -9.31 42.92
N LEU A 555 -37.42 -9.12 41.94
CA LEU A 555 -37.06 -10.11 40.94
C LEU A 555 -35.99 -11.10 41.46
N ASN A 556 -35.11 -10.64 42.35
CA ASN A 556 -34.04 -11.44 42.92
C ASN A 556 -34.52 -12.60 43.78
N ASP A 557 -35.66 -12.47 44.44
CA ASP A 557 -36.21 -13.50 45.33
C ASP A 557 -36.97 -14.64 44.62
N LYS A 558 -37.51 -14.37 43.40
CA LYS A 558 -38.37 -15.32 42.67
C LYS A 558 -37.63 -16.02 41.51
N TYR A 559 -36.70 -15.34 40.83
CA TYR A 559 -36.15 -15.75 39.55
C TYR A 559 -34.60 -15.79 39.48
N GLY A 560 -33.92 -15.56 40.62
CA GLY A 560 -32.46 -15.64 40.73
C GLY A 560 -31.75 -14.29 40.42
N ASN A 561 -30.40 -14.40 40.27
CA ASN A 561 -29.54 -13.22 40.11
C ASN A 561 -29.68 -12.59 38.71
N PRO A 562 -30.01 -11.28 38.56
CA PRO A 562 -30.16 -10.59 37.27
C PRO A 562 -28.84 -10.42 36.51
N ASN A 563 -27.70 -10.69 37.12
CA ASN A 563 -26.39 -10.65 36.46
C ASN A 563 -25.85 -12.04 36.04
N ASP A 564 -26.58 -13.13 36.35
CA ASP A 564 -26.18 -14.49 36.00
C ASP A 564 -26.93 -14.93 34.72
N PRO A 565 -26.23 -15.23 33.61
CA PRO A 565 -26.84 -15.75 32.39
C PRO A 565 -27.61 -17.06 32.54
N HIS A 566 -27.38 -17.78 33.61
CA HIS A 566 -28.09 -19.05 33.93
C HIS A 566 -29.34 -18.82 34.80
N SER A 567 -29.67 -17.60 35.10
CA SER A 567 -30.85 -17.26 35.87
C SER A 567 -31.98 -16.66 35.00
N VAL A 568 -33.23 -16.89 35.35
CA VAL A 568 -34.38 -16.34 34.63
C VAL A 568 -34.43 -14.82 34.77
N ALA A 569 -33.99 -14.29 35.93
CA ALA A 569 -33.99 -12.86 36.19
C ALA A 569 -33.09 -12.10 35.20
N TYR A 570 -32.03 -12.69 34.71
CA TYR A 570 -31.11 -12.10 33.68
C TYR A 570 -31.85 -11.75 32.38
N TYR A 571 -32.76 -12.61 31.93
CA TYR A 571 -33.55 -12.39 30.71
C TYR A 571 -34.79 -11.53 30.95
N LEU A 572 -35.32 -11.52 32.14
CA LEU A 572 -36.52 -10.72 32.47
C LEU A 572 -36.17 -9.25 32.68
N LYS A 573 -34.96 -8.89 33.10
CA LYS A 573 -34.58 -7.49 33.39
C LYS A 573 -34.63 -6.59 32.15
N ASP A 574 -34.37 -7.14 30.97
CA ASP A 574 -34.32 -6.40 29.71
C ASP A 574 -35.68 -6.34 28.99
N LEU A 575 -36.72 -6.98 29.55
CA LEU A 575 -38.05 -6.95 28.95
C LEU A 575 -38.79 -5.64 29.30
N PRO A 576 -39.44 -4.97 28.32
CA PRO A 576 -40.19 -3.76 28.58
C PRO A 576 -41.44 -4.07 29.41
N THR A 577 -41.56 -3.44 30.57
CA THR A 577 -42.68 -3.61 31.52
C THR A 577 -43.50 -2.36 31.67
N THR A 578 -42.94 -1.20 31.36
CA THR A 578 -43.56 0.12 31.48
C THR A 578 -43.84 0.71 30.09
N GLN A 579 -44.87 1.58 30.02
CA GLN A 579 -45.18 2.28 28.76
C GLN A 579 -44.02 3.12 28.25
N HIS A 580 -43.22 3.73 29.13
CA HIS A 580 -42.03 4.49 28.77
C HIS A 580 -40.96 3.62 28.10
N GLU A 581 -40.75 2.40 28.57
CA GLU A 581 -39.83 1.45 27.97
C GLU A 581 -40.33 0.99 26.59
N LEU A 582 -41.62 0.77 26.41
CA LEU A 582 -42.26 0.47 25.13
C LEU A 582 -42.04 1.61 24.13
N ASP A 583 -42.38 2.87 24.57
CA ASP A 583 -42.21 4.06 23.74
C ASP A 583 -40.74 4.27 23.33
N SER A 584 -39.80 3.94 24.22
CA SER A 584 -38.34 3.96 23.93
C SER A 584 -37.95 2.94 22.88
N ILE A 585 -38.44 1.68 23.00
CA ILE A 585 -38.22 0.63 22.01
C ILE A 585 -38.81 1.01 20.66
N ASP A 586 -40.02 1.55 20.65
CA ASP A 586 -40.67 2.01 19.43
C ASP A 586 -39.89 3.13 18.74
N SER A 587 -39.33 4.07 19.50
CA SER A 587 -38.48 5.14 18.97
C SER A 587 -37.20 4.57 18.35
N ILE A 588 -36.48 3.69 19.05
CA ILE A 588 -35.23 3.06 18.57
C ILE A 588 -35.53 2.21 17.32
N THR A 589 -36.63 1.46 17.31
CA THR A 589 -37.05 0.63 16.17
C THR A 589 -37.38 1.48 14.96
N SER A 590 -38.09 2.60 15.15
CA SER A 590 -38.49 3.54 14.10
C SER A 590 -37.25 4.16 13.41
N ILE A 591 -36.27 4.63 14.19
CA ILE A 591 -35.02 5.17 13.68
C ILE A 591 -34.26 4.08 12.93
N SER A 592 -34.19 2.88 13.47
CA SER A 592 -33.48 1.76 12.86
C SER A 592 -34.13 1.31 11.55
N LEU A 593 -35.45 1.25 11.46
CA LEU A 593 -36.19 0.93 10.23
C LEU A 593 -35.97 1.98 9.15
N LEU A 594 -36.01 3.28 9.53
CA LEU A 594 -35.79 4.38 8.60
C LEU A 594 -34.40 4.32 7.98
N ASN A 595 -33.36 4.20 8.81
CA ASN A 595 -31.98 4.19 8.37
C ASN A 595 -31.63 2.89 7.59
N ALA A 596 -32.07 1.72 8.04
CA ALA A 596 -31.94 0.49 7.30
C ALA A 596 -32.66 0.56 5.93
N GLY A 597 -33.86 1.14 5.89
CA GLY A 597 -34.59 1.40 4.64
C GLY A 597 -33.78 2.26 3.66
N TYR A 598 -33.13 3.30 4.15
CA TYR A 598 -32.29 4.17 3.35
C TYR A 598 -31.08 3.42 2.78
N ILE A 599 -30.37 2.64 3.61
CA ILE A 599 -29.22 1.86 3.16
C ILE A 599 -29.64 0.79 2.15
N PHE A 600 -30.78 0.12 2.35
CA PHE A 600 -31.30 -0.82 1.37
C PHE A 600 -31.65 -0.16 0.03
N TYR A 601 -32.19 1.08 0.06
CA TYR A 601 -32.56 1.80 -1.15
C TYR A 601 -31.37 2.35 -1.89
N ASP A 602 -30.54 3.16 -1.23
CA ASP A 602 -29.45 3.94 -1.85
C ASP A 602 -28.12 3.18 -1.85
N GLY A 603 -27.79 2.53 -0.75
CA GLY A 603 -26.52 1.82 -0.58
C GLY A 603 -26.46 0.49 -1.33
N ILE A 604 -27.51 -0.32 -1.22
CA ILE A 604 -27.54 -1.70 -1.76
C ILE A 604 -28.32 -1.77 -3.06
N GLY A 605 -29.37 -0.95 -3.22
CA GLY A 605 -30.31 -1.02 -4.33
C GLY A 605 -31.35 -2.14 -4.16
N ASN A 606 -31.51 -2.71 -2.96
CA ASN A 606 -32.49 -3.73 -2.66
C ASN A 606 -33.85 -3.10 -2.36
N ILE A 607 -34.58 -2.75 -3.43
CA ILE A 607 -35.88 -2.06 -3.34
C ILE A 607 -36.93 -2.86 -2.54
N PRO A 608 -37.06 -4.21 -2.70
CA PRO A 608 -37.99 -4.98 -1.88
C PRO A 608 -37.77 -4.85 -0.37
N ARG A 609 -36.53 -4.92 0.08
CA ARG A 609 -36.17 -4.77 1.50
C ARG A 609 -36.39 -3.33 1.98
N ALA A 610 -36.04 -2.33 1.19
CA ALA A 610 -36.32 -0.93 1.49
C ALA A 610 -37.82 -0.69 1.67
N LEU A 611 -38.62 -1.19 0.72
CA LEU A 611 -40.07 -1.09 0.76
C LEU A 611 -40.68 -1.73 2.02
N GLN A 612 -40.20 -2.93 2.37
CA GLN A 612 -40.65 -3.64 3.57
C GLN A 612 -40.38 -2.82 4.85
N ASN A 613 -39.19 -2.21 4.98
CA ASN A 613 -38.85 -1.41 6.15
C ASN A 613 -39.72 -0.12 6.24
N TYR A 614 -39.88 0.60 5.11
CA TYR A 614 -40.69 1.84 5.13
C TYR A 614 -42.17 1.57 5.33
N LEU A 615 -42.74 0.52 4.73
CA LEU A 615 -44.15 0.15 4.98
C LEU A 615 -44.36 -0.22 6.45
N ARG A 616 -43.47 -1.06 6.99
CA ARG A 616 -43.52 -1.42 8.42
C ARG A 616 -43.45 -0.18 9.33
N LEU A 617 -42.56 0.78 9.00
CA LEU A 617 -42.43 2.02 9.74
C LEU A 617 -43.70 2.84 9.69
N THR A 618 -44.28 3.02 8.51
CA THR A 618 -45.49 3.87 8.33
C THR A 618 -46.79 3.23 8.84
N GLU A 619 -46.88 1.91 8.91
CA GLU A 619 -48.04 1.18 9.41
C GLU A 619 -47.99 0.98 10.93
N GLY A 620 -46.80 0.73 11.49
CA GLY A 620 -46.63 0.37 12.89
C GLY A 620 -46.32 1.54 13.83
N TYR A 621 -45.66 2.59 13.32
CA TYR A 621 -45.04 3.64 14.16
C TYR A 621 -45.51 5.07 13.73
N THR A 622 -46.81 5.30 13.70
CA THR A 622 -47.41 6.54 13.19
C THR A 622 -47.05 7.82 13.98
N SER A 623 -46.59 7.70 15.23
CA SER A 623 -46.17 8.80 16.10
C SER A 623 -44.72 9.24 15.91
N PHE A 624 -43.99 8.57 15.02
CA PHE A 624 -42.57 8.88 14.79
C PHE A 624 -42.39 10.25 14.13
N SER A 625 -41.51 11.10 14.69
CA SER A 625 -41.36 12.50 14.23
C SER A 625 -40.84 12.62 12.81
N GLU A 626 -40.00 11.69 12.36
CA GLU A 626 -39.41 11.69 11.02
C GLU A 626 -40.14 10.81 10.00
N ILE A 627 -41.40 10.41 10.31
CA ILE A 627 -42.21 9.53 9.45
C ILE A 627 -42.42 10.11 8.04
N VAL A 628 -42.38 11.44 7.91
CA VAL A 628 -42.49 12.12 6.63
C VAL A 628 -41.43 11.69 5.63
N GLN A 629 -40.25 11.40 6.11
CA GLN A 629 -39.16 10.89 5.28
C GLN A 629 -39.47 9.50 4.70
N ALA A 630 -40.07 8.63 5.49
CA ALA A 630 -40.56 7.33 5.03
C ALA A 630 -41.64 7.44 3.98
N PHE A 631 -42.63 8.32 4.18
CA PHE A 631 -43.68 8.58 3.16
C PHE A 631 -43.08 9.11 1.86
N TYR A 632 -42.14 10.02 1.94
CA TYR A 632 -41.44 10.54 0.78
C TYR A 632 -40.66 9.46 0.04
N MET A 633 -39.97 8.56 0.75
CA MET A 633 -39.26 7.45 0.14
C MET A 633 -40.22 6.44 -0.49
N LEU A 634 -41.33 6.14 0.13
CA LEU A 634 -42.40 5.30 -0.47
C LEU A 634 -42.96 5.93 -1.75
N TYR A 635 -43.23 7.24 -1.73
CA TYR A 635 -43.63 7.97 -2.94
C TYR A 635 -42.60 7.79 -4.05
N ARG A 636 -41.32 8.01 -3.80
CA ARG A 636 -40.26 7.87 -4.78
C ARG A 636 -40.12 6.44 -5.31
N ILE A 637 -40.23 5.42 -4.46
CA ILE A 637 -40.14 4.02 -4.86
C ILE A 637 -41.28 3.66 -5.78
N PHE A 638 -42.54 3.98 -5.41
CA PHE A 638 -43.72 3.66 -6.22
C PHE A 638 -43.81 4.47 -7.51
N ASP A 639 -43.36 5.71 -7.50
CA ASP A 639 -43.28 6.55 -8.69
C ASP A 639 -42.27 5.94 -9.69
N ARG A 640 -41.11 5.54 -9.22
CA ARG A 640 -40.09 4.87 -10.04
C ARG A 640 -40.53 3.50 -10.59
N GLN A 641 -41.38 2.80 -9.87
CA GLN A 641 -41.99 1.54 -10.31
C GLN A 641 -43.17 1.74 -11.27
N GLY A 642 -43.64 2.98 -11.49
CA GLY A 642 -44.81 3.30 -12.30
C GLY A 642 -46.14 2.96 -11.63
N ASN A 643 -46.13 2.69 -10.33
CA ASN A 643 -47.36 2.44 -9.53
C ASN A 643 -48.01 3.77 -9.11
N THR A 644 -48.66 4.43 -10.06
CA THR A 644 -49.22 5.76 -9.87
C THR A 644 -50.23 5.84 -8.73
N PRO A 645 -51.14 4.88 -8.49
CA PRO A 645 -52.08 4.97 -7.35
C PRO A 645 -51.37 5.04 -6.00
N GLN A 646 -50.40 4.19 -5.75
CA GLN A 646 -49.63 4.17 -4.51
C GLN A 646 -48.70 5.40 -4.41
N ALA A 647 -48.07 5.79 -5.49
CA ALA A 647 -47.26 6.99 -5.54
C ALA A 647 -48.09 8.24 -5.15
N ASN A 648 -49.26 8.41 -5.74
CA ASN A 648 -50.17 9.53 -5.40
C ASN A 648 -50.61 9.48 -3.93
N TYR A 649 -50.92 8.30 -3.41
CA TYR A 649 -51.33 8.14 -2.02
C TYR A 649 -50.24 8.66 -1.06
N TYR A 650 -49.00 8.20 -1.22
CA TYR A 650 -47.91 8.64 -0.35
C TYR A 650 -47.49 10.09 -0.60
N ARG A 651 -47.60 10.58 -1.84
CA ARG A 651 -47.39 11.99 -2.17
C ARG A 651 -48.36 12.87 -1.39
N ASP A 652 -49.65 12.50 -1.40
CA ASP A 652 -50.71 13.25 -0.74
C ASP A 652 -50.56 13.19 0.78
N MET A 653 -50.10 12.08 1.35
CA MET A 653 -49.71 11.98 2.77
C MET A 653 -48.61 12.98 3.15
N VAL A 654 -47.61 13.20 2.32
CA VAL A 654 -46.57 14.20 2.55
C VAL A 654 -47.13 15.62 2.42
N LEU A 655 -47.88 15.91 1.35
CA LEU A 655 -48.35 17.27 1.05
C LEU A 655 -49.44 17.77 1.99
N MET A 656 -50.35 16.87 2.47
CA MET A 656 -51.46 17.22 3.37
C MET A 656 -51.09 17.05 4.84
N GLY A 657 -50.32 16.02 5.17
CA GLY A 657 -49.93 15.73 6.55
C GLY A 657 -48.76 16.58 7.06
N PHE A 658 -47.86 16.96 6.18
CA PHE A 658 -46.61 17.68 6.52
C PHE A 658 -46.32 18.82 5.53
N PRO A 659 -47.24 19.81 5.40
CA PRO A 659 -47.15 20.83 4.34
C PRO A 659 -45.92 21.72 4.41
N ASP A 660 -45.35 21.92 5.59
CA ASP A 660 -44.19 22.78 5.84
C ASP A 660 -42.87 22.03 5.82
N SER A 661 -42.89 20.73 5.55
CA SER A 661 -41.66 19.92 5.48
C SER A 661 -40.84 20.18 4.20
N ASP A 662 -39.55 20.02 4.31
CA ASP A 662 -38.64 20.06 3.13
C ASP A 662 -39.05 19.04 2.06
N PHE A 663 -39.58 17.90 2.46
CA PHE A 663 -40.07 16.87 1.55
C PHE A 663 -41.28 17.29 0.75
N ALA A 664 -42.19 18.06 1.38
CA ALA A 664 -43.33 18.65 0.68
C ALA A 664 -42.86 19.71 -0.34
N ASN A 665 -41.90 20.52 0.04
CA ASN A 665 -41.27 21.50 -0.87
C ASN A 665 -40.56 20.81 -2.04
N LEU A 666 -39.83 19.70 -1.81
CA LEU A 666 -39.23 18.88 -2.86
C LEU A 666 -40.23 18.32 -3.86
N ILE A 667 -41.42 17.94 -3.40
CA ILE A 667 -42.49 17.44 -4.26
C ILE A 667 -43.13 18.58 -5.08
N ARG A 668 -43.29 19.76 -4.49
CA ARG A 668 -43.89 20.94 -5.16
C ARG A 668 -42.96 21.56 -6.20
N ASP A 669 -41.71 21.62 -5.92
CA ASP A 669 -40.68 22.26 -6.76
C ASP A 669 -39.44 21.38 -6.97
N ASN A 670 -39.26 20.90 -8.19
CA ASN A 670 -38.15 20.05 -8.56
C ASN A 670 -36.80 20.82 -8.58
N GLU A 671 -36.83 22.16 -8.63
CA GLU A 671 -35.63 23.00 -8.58
C GLU A 671 -35.17 23.26 -7.14
N TYR A 672 -36.03 23.10 -6.14
CA TYR A 672 -35.73 23.29 -4.73
C TYR A 672 -34.51 22.45 -4.30
N TYR A 673 -34.45 21.20 -4.69
CA TYR A 673 -33.32 20.31 -4.40
C TYR A 673 -31.99 20.78 -5.06
N ARG A 674 -32.05 21.28 -6.30
CA ARG A 674 -30.88 21.83 -7.00
C ARG A 674 -30.39 23.10 -6.33
N GLU A 675 -31.31 23.94 -5.86
CA GLU A 675 -30.96 25.14 -5.11
C GLU A 675 -30.35 24.80 -3.75
N LEU A 676 -30.88 23.79 -3.06
CA LEU A 676 -30.33 23.30 -1.79
C LEU A 676 -28.91 22.73 -1.95
N ILE A 677 -28.65 21.98 -3.00
CA ILE A 677 -27.31 21.49 -3.35
C ILE A 677 -26.38 22.65 -3.73
N ARG A 678 -26.87 23.64 -4.48
CA ARG A 678 -26.04 24.81 -4.83
C ARG A 678 -25.67 25.58 -3.56
N ARG A 679 -26.58 25.80 -2.65
CA ARG A 679 -26.32 26.44 -1.34
C ARG A 679 -25.31 25.64 -0.52
N SER A 680 -25.49 24.35 -0.41
CA SER A 680 -24.57 23.48 0.32
C SER A 680 -23.15 23.52 -0.27
N ARG A 681 -22.99 23.40 -1.59
CA ARG A 681 -21.69 23.49 -2.26
C ARG A 681 -21.05 24.87 -2.13
N ARG A 682 -21.86 25.93 -2.11
CA ARG A 682 -21.36 27.30 -1.93
C ARG A 682 -20.83 27.48 -0.51
N ILE A 683 -21.55 27.01 0.50
CA ILE A 683 -21.09 27.04 1.90
C ILE A 683 -19.75 26.32 2.07
N GLU A 684 -19.58 25.13 1.46
CA GLU A 684 -18.30 24.39 1.54
C GLU A 684 -17.17 25.14 0.84
N ALA A 685 -17.42 25.76 -0.31
CA ALA A 685 -16.42 26.58 -1.02
C ALA A 685 -16.02 27.83 -0.22
N ASP A 686 -17.01 28.54 0.36
CA ASP A 686 -16.77 29.71 1.20
C ASP A 686 -16.02 29.33 2.49
N TYR A 687 -16.29 28.13 3.03
CA TYR A 687 -15.55 27.58 4.19
C TYR A 687 -14.11 27.23 3.84
N GLU A 688 -13.86 26.63 2.67
CA GLU A 688 -12.51 26.33 2.18
C GLU A 688 -11.70 27.62 1.96
N GLU A 689 -12.31 28.66 1.40
CA GLU A 689 -11.69 29.99 1.26
C GLU A 689 -11.33 30.56 2.64
N LEU A 690 -12.26 30.55 3.59
CA LEU A 690 -12.02 31.04 4.95
C LEU A 690 -10.85 30.28 5.62
N TYR A 691 -10.84 28.94 5.50
CA TYR A 691 -9.77 28.12 6.06
C TYR A 691 -8.40 28.42 5.44
N ASN A 692 -8.34 28.63 4.12
CA ASN A 692 -7.13 29.03 3.43
C ASN A 692 -6.61 30.37 3.91
N GLN A 693 -7.50 31.37 4.11
CA GLN A 693 -7.11 32.67 4.66
C GLN A 693 -6.61 32.57 6.10
N TYR A 694 -7.16 31.67 6.92
CA TYR A 694 -6.65 31.41 8.26
C TYR A 694 -5.26 30.75 8.21
N ALA A 695 -5.05 29.76 7.35
CA ALA A 695 -3.76 29.09 7.16
C ALA A 695 -2.66 30.06 6.66
N GLU A 696 -3.05 31.11 5.91
CA GLU A 696 -2.17 32.21 5.48
C GLU A 696 -1.97 33.30 6.56
N HIS A 697 -2.47 33.09 7.78
CA HIS A 697 -2.42 34.06 8.92
C HIS A 697 -3.13 35.39 8.66
N ARG A 698 -4.09 35.43 7.73
CA ARG A 698 -4.87 36.64 7.40
C ARG A 698 -6.12 36.77 8.27
N TYR A 699 -5.92 36.89 9.58
CA TYR A 699 -7.01 36.81 10.59
C TYR A 699 -8.12 37.85 10.41
N SER A 700 -7.81 39.06 9.98
CA SER A 700 -8.83 40.08 9.68
C SER A 700 -9.73 39.70 8.51
N THR A 701 -9.18 39.04 7.49
CA THR A 701 -9.97 38.53 6.35
C THR A 701 -10.89 37.40 6.80
N VAL A 702 -10.39 36.49 7.65
CA VAL A 702 -11.20 35.41 8.22
C VAL A 702 -12.42 35.94 8.99
N ILE A 703 -12.24 36.98 9.78
CA ILE A 703 -13.35 37.62 10.53
C ILE A 703 -14.41 38.16 9.56
N ASN A 704 -13.96 38.88 8.53
CA ASN A 704 -14.90 39.44 7.54
C ASN A 704 -15.65 38.35 6.77
N LEU A 705 -14.98 37.28 6.36
CA LEU A 705 -15.61 36.13 5.68
C LEU A 705 -16.58 35.39 6.59
N ALA A 706 -16.25 35.28 7.87
CA ALA A 706 -17.17 34.67 8.85
C ALA A 706 -18.43 35.55 9.10
N ASP A 707 -18.27 36.88 9.17
CA ASP A 707 -19.37 37.82 9.27
C ASP A 707 -20.28 37.76 8.03
N GLU A 708 -19.68 37.73 6.83
CA GLU A 708 -20.40 37.54 5.57
C GLU A 708 -21.16 36.22 5.54
N ALA A 709 -20.54 35.11 6.01
CA ALA A 709 -21.19 33.82 6.08
C ALA A 709 -22.41 33.82 7.05
N GLU A 710 -22.36 34.57 8.15
CA GLU A 710 -23.51 34.74 9.07
C GLU A 710 -24.67 35.47 8.40
N GLU A 711 -24.39 36.46 7.53
CA GLU A 711 -25.42 37.20 6.80
C GLU A 711 -26.00 36.39 5.62
N VAL A 712 -25.15 35.64 4.92
CA VAL A 712 -25.55 34.88 3.73
C VAL A 712 -26.28 33.57 4.06
N TYR A 713 -25.95 32.95 5.18
CA TYR A 713 -26.47 31.63 5.59
C TYR A 713 -27.18 31.64 6.97
N PRO A 714 -28.17 32.53 7.21
CA PRO A 714 -28.79 32.66 8.50
C PRO A 714 -29.47 31.34 8.94
N GLY A 715 -29.19 30.91 10.18
CA GLY A 715 -29.81 29.71 10.77
C GLY A 715 -29.21 28.35 10.27
N ASN A 716 -28.21 28.36 9.41
CA ASN A 716 -27.56 27.12 8.98
C ASN A 716 -26.55 26.63 10.03
N PRO A 717 -26.63 25.39 10.53
CA PRO A 717 -25.67 24.84 11.50
C PRO A 717 -24.21 24.91 11.05
N ALA A 718 -23.91 24.83 9.74
CA ALA A 718 -22.60 24.93 9.20
C ALA A 718 -21.93 26.28 9.53
N VAL A 719 -22.66 27.34 9.80
CA VAL A 719 -22.13 28.66 10.18
C VAL A 719 -21.36 28.58 11.51
N ASN A 720 -21.66 27.64 12.39
CA ASN A 720 -20.89 27.41 13.60
C ASN A 720 -19.41 27.14 13.35
N ARG A 721 -19.07 26.53 12.21
CA ARG A 721 -17.67 26.31 11.78
C ARG A 721 -16.97 27.64 11.46
N PHE A 722 -17.67 28.58 10.82
CA PHE A 722 -17.14 29.93 10.51
C PHE A 722 -16.93 30.74 11.78
N ARG A 723 -17.90 30.69 12.69
CA ARG A 723 -17.82 31.34 14.03
C ARG A 723 -16.64 30.81 14.84
N TYR A 724 -16.34 29.53 14.76
CA TYR A 724 -15.19 28.92 15.42
C TYR A 724 -13.88 29.53 14.94
N TRP A 725 -13.68 29.64 13.63
CA TRP A 725 -12.48 30.23 13.07
C TRP A 725 -12.42 31.74 13.28
N LYS A 726 -13.55 32.44 13.31
CA LYS A 726 -13.63 33.84 13.72
C LYS A 726 -13.15 34.02 15.14
N ALA A 727 -13.61 33.20 16.08
CA ALA A 727 -13.20 33.26 17.49
C ALA A 727 -11.68 32.98 17.64
N LEU A 728 -11.13 32.01 16.91
CA LEU A 728 -9.68 31.76 16.89
C LEU A 728 -8.92 32.97 16.33
N SER A 729 -9.40 33.57 15.26
CA SER A 729 -8.75 34.73 14.63
C SER A 729 -8.78 35.96 15.55
N LEU A 730 -9.86 36.19 16.26
CA LEU A 730 -9.96 37.25 17.29
C LEU A 730 -8.95 37.01 18.42
N ALA A 731 -8.79 35.75 18.86
CA ALA A 731 -7.81 35.39 19.87
C ALA A 731 -6.37 35.68 19.43
N HIS A 732 -6.04 35.37 18.16
CA HIS A 732 -4.76 35.71 17.57
C HIS A 732 -4.49 37.20 17.41
N LEU A 733 -5.53 38.00 17.14
CA LEU A 733 -5.43 39.46 17.04
C LEU A 733 -5.38 40.17 18.41
N GLY A 734 -5.52 39.41 19.53
CA GLY A 734 -5.48 39.94 20.88
C GLY A 734 -6.84 40.40 21.43
N ASP A 735 -7.94 40.28 20.65
CA ASP A 735 -9.29 40.59 21.07
C ASP A 735 -9.89 39.41 21.87
N ARG A 736 -9.20 39.07 22.98
CA ARG A 736 -9.47 37.89 23.83
C ARG A 736 -10.84 37.88 24.44
N THR A 737 -11.39 39.05 24.79
CA THR A 737 -12.74 39.17 25.41
C THR A 737 -13.82 38.76 24.44
N GLU A 738 -13.74 39.17 23.20
CA GLU A 738 -14.71 38.83 22.14
C GLU A 738 -14.57 37.36 21.74
N ALA A 739 -13.35 36.86 21.66
CA ALA A 739 -13.05 35.43 21.39
C ALA A 739 -13.64 34.51 22.48
N ILE A 740 -13.49 34.84 23.75
CA ILE A 740 -14.03 34.07 24.87
C ILE A 740 -15.58 34.06 24.80
N GLU A 741 -16.20 35.19 24.48
CA GLU A 741 -17.65 35.24 24.38
C GLU A 741 -18.20 34.37 23.25
N LEU A 742 -17.56 34.41 22.08
CA LEU A 742 -17.91 33.53 20.95
C LEU A 742 -17.67 32.05 21.26
N PHE A 743 -16.55 31.69 21.87
CA PHE A 743 -16.34 30.31 22.27
C PHE A 743 -17.34 29.82 23.33
N ARG A 744 -17.75 30.69 24.26
CA ARG A 744 -18.80 30.35 25.22
C ARG A 744 -20.14 30.09 24.56
N GLN A 745 -20.50 30.87 23.54
CA GLN A 745 -21.73 30.66 22.76
C GLN A 745 -21.64 29.33 22.02
N LEU A 746 -20.50 29.02 21.38
CA LEU A 746 -20.29 27.76 20.67
C LEU A 746 -20.23 26.54 21.62
N ALA A 747 -19.68 26.70 22.81
CA ALA A 747 -19.64 25.65 23.84
C ALA A 747 -21.02 25.36 24.44
N SER A 748 -21.98 26.29 24.31
CA SER A 748 -23.37 26.09 24.73
C SER A 748 -24.25 25.34 23.72
N LEU A 749 -23.72 25.00 22.54
CA LEU A 749 -24.40 24.22 21.51
C LEU A 749 -24.71 22.80 22.03
N PRO A 750 -25.71 22.11 21.46
CA PRO A 750 -25.96 20.70 21.78
C PRO A 750 -24.73 19.82 21.56
N ALA A 751 -24.54 18.80 22.40
CA ALA A 751 -23.43 17.85 22.29
C ALA A 751 -23.36 17.07 20.95
N THR A 752 -24.42 17.13 20.15
CA THR A 752 -24.46 16.57 18.79
C THR A 752 -23.75 17.45 17.76
N ASP A 753 -23.47 18.72 18.07
CA ASP A 753 -22.69 19.59 17.17
C ASP A 753 -21.18 19.30 17.32
N SER A 754 -20.52 18.99 16.21
CA SER A 754 -19.08 18.65 16.16
C SER A 754 -18.17 19.81 16.59
N ILE A 755 -18.66 21.05 16.59
CA ILE A 755 -17.91 22.25 16.99
C ILE A 755 -17.94 22.46 18.50
N GLN A 756 -18.95 21.99 19.19
CA GLN A 756 -19.14 22.17 20.63
C GLN A 756 -17.92 21.69 21.46
N PRO A 757 -17.40 20.45 21.31
CA PRO A 757 -16.25 20.00 22.08
C PRO A 757 -14.96 20.76 21.73
N LEU A 758 -14.81 21.19 20.48
CA LEU A 758 -13.67 21.99 20.05
C LEU A 758 -13.70 23.39 20.66
N ALA A 759 -14.86 24.01 20.67
CA ALA A 759 -15.06 25.32 21.28
C ALA A 759 -14.86 25.28 22.79
N GLN A 760 -15.33 24.24 23.48
CA GLN A 760 -15.09 24.06 24.90
C GLN A 760 -13.61 23.94 25.22
N ALA A 761 -12.86 23.14 24.46
CA ALA A 761 -11.41 22.98 24.65
C ALA A 761 -10.65 24.30 24.47
N GLN A 762 -11.03 25.13 23.48
CA GLN A 762 -10.42 26.45 23.25
C GLN A 762 -10.82 27.45 24.34
N LEU A 763 -12.06 27.41 24.82
CA LEU A 763 -12.52 28.23 25.93
C LEU A 763 -11.74 27.93 27.20
N ASP A 764 -11.51 26.65 27.52
CA ASP A 764 -10.75 26.23 28.70
C ASP A 764 -9.30 26.72 28.61
N LEU A 765 -8.67 26.59 27.42
CA LEU A 765 -7.32 27.11 27.15
C LEU A 765 -7.24 28.65 27.31
N LEU A 766 -8.23 29.37 26.84
CA LEU A 766 -8.23 30.83 26.97
C LEU A 766 -8.55 31.30 28.39
N LEU A 767 -9.23 30.53 29.21
CA LEU A 767 -9.55 30.86 30.61
C LEU A 767 -8.39 30.47 31.57
N ASP A 768 -7.53 29.55 31.16
CA ASP A 768 -6.38 29.14 31.99
C ASP A 768 -5.31 30.24 32.07
N SER A 769 -5.09 30.77 33.26
CA SER A 769 -4.17 31.88 33.53
C SER A 769 -2.70 31.48 33.30
N SER A 770 -2.38 30.20 33.26
CA SER A 770 -1.01 29.71 33.01
C SER A 770 -0.56 29.91 31.55
N PHE A 771 -1.47 29.97 30.62
CA PHE A 771 -1.21 30.20 29.20
C PHE A 771 -1.13 31.69 28.80
N ALA A 772 -1.49 32.62 29.70
CA ALA A 772 -1.47 34.06 29.40
C ALA A 772 -0.07 34.61 29.06
N ASN A 773 1.02 33.89 29.39
CA ASN A 773 2.38 34.32 29.16
C ASN A 773 3.05 33.76 27.87
N TYR A 774 2.40 32.87 27.15
CA TYR A 774 2.98 32.27 25.94
C TYR A 774 2.63 33.01 24.63
N ALA A 775 1.61 33.84 24.63
CA ALA A 775 1.13 34.56 23.44
C ALA A 775 1.84 35.90 23.14
N SER A 776 2.89 36.29 23.89
CA SER A 776 3.51 37.62 23.79
C SER A 776 4.87 37.65 23.06
N ASN A 777 5.28 36.59 22.35
CA ASN A 777 6.57 36.52 21.67
C ASN A 777 6.52 36.28 20.16
N GLU A 778 5.56 36.84 19.43
CA GLU A 778 5.73 37.08 18.01
C GLU A 778 5.48 38.56 17.72
N ASP A 779 6.55 39.22 17.26
CA ASP A 779 6.59 40.66 16.97
C ASP A 779 5.73 41.05 15.75
N ILE A 780 4.41 41.10 15.94
CA ILE A 780 3.54 41.90 15.09
C ILE A 780 2.76 42.82 16.01
N THR A 781 3.13 44.12 16.01
CA THR A 781 2.49 45.08 16.90
C THR A 781 1.02 45.28 16.53
N PRO A 782 0.09 45.25 17.49
CA PRO A 782 -1.36 45.46 17.26
C PRO A 782 -1.73 46.79 16.59
N ALA A 783 -0.77 47.73 16.49
CA ALA A 783 -0.96 49.04 15.89
C ALA A 783 -0.96 49.00 14.36
N ASP A 784 -0.23 48.10 13.71
CA ASP A 784 -0.12 48.05 12.27
C ASP A 784 -1.34 47.35 11.63
N GLU A 785 -1.91 46.37 12.31
CA GLU A 785 -3.15 45.71 11.86
C GLU A 785 -4.40 46.56 12.08
N ARG A 786 -4.46 47.36 13.15
CA ARG A 786 -5.53 48.34 13.34
C ARG A 786 -5.49 49.47 12.31
N ARG A 787 -4.34 49.75 11.72
CA ARG A 787 -4.19 50.67 10.56
C ARG A 787 -4.73 50.03 9.29
N ALA A 788 -4.47 48.71 9.09
CA ALA A 788 -5.03 47.97 7.96
C ALA A 788 -6.59 47.90 8.03
N ARG A 789 -7.15 47.64 9.21
CA ARG A 789 -8.61 47.64 9.46
C ARG A 789 -9.29 48.99 9.15
N ARG A 790 -8.60 50.14 9.38
CA ARG A 790 -9.13 51.45 9.10
C ARG A 790 -9.00 51.87 7.64
N GLN A 791 -8.12 51.26 6.85
CA GLN A 791 -7.97 51.54 5.42
C GLN A 791 -8.94 50.77 4.52
N VAL A 792 -9.47 49.62 4.99
CA VAL A 792 -10.43 48.81 4.22
C VAL A 792 -11.87 49.37 4.28
N THR A 793 -12.22 50.18 5.25
CA THR A 793 -13.56 50.77 5.40
C THR A 793 -13.82 52.08 4.64
N SER A 794 -12.91 52.51 3.77
CA SER A 794 -13.04 53.80 3.02
C SER A 794 -12.68 53.71 1.53
N VAL A 795 -13.05 52.65 0.83
CA VAL A 795 -12.97 52.64 -0.63
C VAL A 795 -14.35 52.31 -1.19
N GLU A 796 -15.06 53.39 -1.52
CA GLU A 796 -16.25 53.41 -2.37
C GLU A 796 -15.88 52.97 -3.80
N THR A 797 -16.75 52.20 -4.35
CA THR A 797 -16.81 51.71 -5.74
C THR A 797 -16.61 52.79 -6.79
N GLN A 798 -15.66 52.55 -7.73
CA GLN A 798 -15.80 52.98 -9.14
C GLN A 798 -15.06 51.98 -10.07
N PRO A 799 -15.53 51.88 -11.34
CA PRO A 799 -15.26 50.68 -12.15
C PRO A 799 -13.96 50.75 -12.98
N VAL A 800 -13.49 49.56 -13.20
CA VAL A 800 -12.40 49.06 -14.02
C VAL A 800 -12.05 49.85 -15.24
N ALA A 801 -10.77 50.24 -15.34
CA ALA A 801 -10.06 50.34 -16.60
C ALA A 801 -8.71 49.61 -16.43
N THR A 802 -8.47 48.69 -17.30
CA THR A 802 -7.21 47.93 -17.47
C THR A 802 -6.03 48.91 -17.64
N PRO A 803 -4.92 48.71 -16.96
CA PRO A 803 -3.66 49.19 -17.49
C PRO A 803 -2.67 48.06 -17.70
N THR A 804 -2.31 48.00 -18.95
CA THR A 804 -1.07 47.43 -19.45
C THR A 804 0.14 48.11 -18.79
N SER A 805 1.11 47.27 -18.45
CA SER A 805 2.57 47.49 -18.43
C SER A 805 3.21 48.45 -17.41
N SER A 806 4.21 47.84 -16.83
CA SER A 806 5.55 48.32 -16.54
C SER A 806 5.81 49.14 -15.26
N SER A 807 6.50 48.50 -14.38
CA SER A 807 7.78 48.98 -13.85
C SER A 807 8.69 47.81 -13.48
N SER A 808 9.50 47.39 -14.39
CA SER A 808 10.65 46.52 -14.22
C SER A 808 11.69 47.25 -13.35
N LYS A 809 11.93 46.72 -12.14
CA LYS A 809 13.28 46.80 -11.59
C LYS A 809 14.10 45.85 -12.46
N GLU A 810 15.16 46.34 -13.08
CA GLU A 810 16.17 45.56 -13.78
C GLU A 810 16.78 44.55 -12.80
N GLU A 811 16.27 43.35 -12.85
CA GLU A 811 16.93 42.19 -12.23
C GLU A 811 18.05 41.75 -13.17
N THR A 812 19.29 41.79 -12.69
CA THR A 812 20.46 41.25 -13.40
C THR A 812 20.15 39.82 -13.84
N PRO A 813 20.26 39.46 -15.13
CA PRO A 813 19.97 38.12 -15.60
C PRO A 813 20.94 37.12 -14.96
N LEU A 814 20.45 35.95 -14.56
CA LEU A 814 21.28 34.85 -14.10
C LEU A 814 22.35 34.51 -15.16
N PRO A 815 23.55 34.10 -14.75
CA PRO A 815 24.56 33.60 -15.67
C PRO A 815 24.01 32.48 -16.55
N PRO A 816 24.45 32.35 -17.82
CA PRO A 816 23.92 31.29 -18.72
C PRO A 816 24.00 29.91 -18.17
N GLU A 817 24.98 29.62 -17.30
CA GLU A 817 25.19 28.34 -16.62
C GLU A 817 24.10 28.01 -15.59
N ALA A 818 23.49 29.03 -14.97
CA ALA A 818 22.38 28.84 -14.00
C ALA A 818 21.00 28.87 -14.66
N GLN A 819 20.88 29.35 -15.91
CA GLN A 819 19.60 29.45 -16.66
C GLN A 819 19.09 28.07 -17.13
N VAL A 820 19.89 27.03 -17.02
CA VAL A 820 19.53 25.64 -17.41
C VAL A 820 18.59 24.97 -16.41
N TYR A 821 18.55 25.49 -15.18
CA TYR A 821 17.69 24.97 -14.15
C TYR A 821 16.30 25.61 -14.23
N ARG A 822 15.26 24.84 -13.88
CA ARG A 822 13.87 25.31 -13.96
C ARG A 822 13.20 25.21 -12.59
N TYR A 823 12.56 26.31 -12.18
CA TYR A 823 11.73 26.34 -10.97
C TYR A 823 10.35 25.75 -11.27
N ARG A 824 9.89 24.81 -10.43
CA ARG A 824 8.55 24.22 -10.51
C ARG A 824 8.13 23.80 -9.10
N GLU A 825 6.93 24.16 -8.66
CA GLU A 825 6.44 23.92 -7.32
C GLU A 825 5.91 22.48 -7.10
N ASN A 826 5.23 21.91 -8.09
CA ASN A 826 4.57 20.61 -7.97
C ASN A 826 5.44 19.48 -8.53
N GLN A 827 6.56 19.20 -7.88
CA GLN A 827 7.45 18.10 -8.24
C GLN A 827 8.03 17.44 -6.97
N GLN A 828 8.52 16.23 -7.13
CA GLN A 828 9.28 15.56 -6.05
C GLN A 828 10.64 16.23 -5.90
N TYR A 829 11.03 16.41 -4.63
CA TYR A 829 12.28 17.03 -4.22
C TYR A 829 13.20 16.03 -3.52
N PHE A 830 14.48 16.30 -3.62
CA PHE A 830 15.53 15.69 -2.80
C PHE A 830 16.23 16.78 -2.03
N ILE A 831 16.85 16.43 -0.91
CA ILE A 831 17.91 17.26 -0.35
C ILE A 831 19.22 16.68 -0.83
N ALA A 832 19.99 17.46 -1.58
CA ALA A 832 21.33 17.12 -2.00
C ALA A 832 22.34 17.74 -1.03
N VAL A 833 23.27 16.92 -0.52
CA VAL A 833 24.40 17.35 0.31
C VAL A 833 25.68 16.98 -0.41
N VAL A 834 26.32 17.98 -1.01
CA VAL A 834 27.60 17.81 -1.70
C VAL A 834 28.73 18.00 -0.70
N ILE A 835 29.61 17.01 -0.57
CA ILE A 835 30.74 17.01 0.34
C ILE A 835 31.98 17.46 -0.43
N ASN A 836 32.52 18.61 -0.05
CA ASN A 836 33.71 19.19 -0.69
C ASN A 836 35.01 18.72 0.00
N ASP A 837 35.00 18.48 1.30
CA ASP A 837 36.16 18.08 2.06
C ASP A 837 36.34 16.54 2.06
N ARG A 838 37.54 16.10 1.72
CA ARG A 838 37.97 14.69 1.69
C ARG A 838 38.06 14.05 3.09
N THR A 839 38.14 14.86 4.14
CA THR A 839 38.18 14.37 5.53
C THR A 839 36.83 13.87 6.00
N ILE A 840 35.73 14.34 5.38
CA ILE A 840 34.35 13.92 5.68
C ILE A 840 34.08 12.57 5.03
N LYS A 841 33.84 11.55 5.83
CA LYS A 841 33.46 10.23 5.34
C LYS A 841 31.96 10.21 5.02
N ALA A 842 31.60 10.12 3.75
CA ALA A 842 30.20 10.09 3.33
C ALA A 842 29.38 8.98 3.99
N THR A 843 29.98 7.81 4.25
CA THR A 843 29.31 6.70 4.95
C THR A 843 28.98 7.03 6.39
N GLU A 844 29.85 7.78 7.09
CA GLU A 844 29.61 8.22 8.46
C GLU A 844 28.53 9.30 8.49
N LEU A 845 28.58 10.27 7.58
CA LEU A 845 27.57 11.32 7.47
C LEU A 845 26.21 10.74 7.02
N GLN A 846 26.21 9.74 6.14
CA GLN A 846 25.01 9.00 5.74
C GLN A 846 24.33 8.34 6.94
N PHE A 847 25.11 7.70 7.81
CA PHE A 847 24.62 7.08 9.04
C PHE A 847 24.02 8.12 9.98
N LYS A 848 24.72 9.23 10.25
CA LYS A 848 24.26 10.32 11.12
C LYS A 848 22.99 11.00 10.60
N LEU A 849 22.87 11.21 9.28
CA LEU A 849 21.64 11.69 8.65
C LEU A 849 20.50 10.67 8.75
N GLY A 850 20.81 9.38 8.70
CA GLY A 850 19.85 8.31 8.94
C GLY A 850 19.34 8.31 10.38
N GLU A 851 20.21 8.50 11.36
CA GLU A 851 19.82 8.64 12.77
C GLU A 851 18.98 9.91 13.01
N PHE A 852 19.36 11.03 12.40
CA PHE A 852 18.60 12.27 12.44
C PHE A 852 17.18 12.06 11.86
N ASN A 853 17.06 11.37 10.73
CA ASN A 853 15.76 11.06 10.13
C ASN A 853 14.91 10.16 11.02
N ASN A 854 15.50 9.15 11.64
CA ASN A 854 14.78 8.26 12.56
C ASN A 854 14.31 8.99 13.81
N ARG A 855 15.08 9.96 14.29
CA ARG A 855 14.78 10.73 15.51
C ARG A 855 13.66 11.75 15.28
N TYR A 856 13.73 12.51 14.20
CA TYR A 856 12.83 13.65 13.97
C TYR A 856 11.77 13.40 12.90
N TYR A 857 11.94 12.39 12.04
CA TYR A 857 11.08 12.09 10.89
C TYR A 857 10.77 10.60 10.75
N SER A 858 10.58 9.89 11.87
CA SER A 858 10.35 8.44 11.91
C SER A 858 9.18 7.98 11.04
N ASN A 859 8.13 8.79 10.93
CA ASN A 859 6.92 8.48 10.13
C ASN A 859 7.06 8.83 8.65
N SER A 860 8.04 9.64 8.26
CA SER A 860 8.20 10.13 6.88
C SER A 860 9.00 9.17 5.98
N GLY A 861 9.75 8.24 6.57
CA GLY A 861 10.51 7.20 5.85
C GLY A 861 11.60 7.76 4.94
N TYR A 862 12.21 8.90 5.29
CA TYR A 862 13.28 9.52 4.51
C TYR A 862 14.52 8.63 4.44
N LYS A 863 14.98 8.33 3.23
CA LYS A 863 16.16 7.50 2.97
C LYS A 863 17.34 8.35 2.55
N VAL A 864 18.53 8.04 3.04
CA VAL A 864 19.77 8.74 2.70
C VAL A 864 20.64 7.83 1.81
N ASN A 865 20.94 8.28 0.60
CA ASN A 865 21.79 7.58 -0.34
C ASN A 865 23.08 8.35 -0.59
N ALA A 866 24.19 7.62 -0.73
CA ALA A 866 25.49 8.18 -1.05
C ALA A 866 25.89 7.81 -2.48
N ALA A 867 26.38 8.79 -3.25
CA ALA A 867 26.88 8.59 -4.60
C ALA A 867 28.20 9.36 -4.82
N LEU A 868 28.96 8.92 -5.80
CA LEU A 868 30.17 9.65 -6.22
C LEU A 868 29.74 10.84 -7.10
N PHE A 869 30.12 12.06 -6.73
CA PHE A 869 29.76 13.27 -7.49
C PHE A 869 30.84 13.64 -8.50
N THR A 870 32.11 13.78 -8.05
CA THR A 870 33.29 13.97 -8.89
C THR A 870 34.36 12.98 -8.48
N ASP A 871 35.52 13.02 -9.11
CA ASP A 871 36.64 12.15 -8.71
C ASP A 871 37.15 12.38 -7.28
N SER A 872 36.78 13.51 -6.68
CA SER A 872 37.21 13.92 -5.34
C SER A 872 36.09 14.21 -4.37
N THR A 873 34.85 14.38 -4.85
CA THR A 873 33.69 14.79 -4.04
C THR A 873 32.60 13.72 -4.09
N GLN A 874 31.88 13.60 -2.99
CA GLN A 874 30.73 12.70 -2.85
C GLN A 874 29.47 13.52 -2.61
N ILE A 875 28.31 12.96 -2.99
CA ILE A 875 27.00 13.57 -2.78
C ILE A 875 26.11 12.60 -2.00
N LEU A 876 25.49 13.13 -0.98
CA LEU A 876 24.40 12.44 -0.28
C LEU A 876 23.08 13.03 -0.74
N THR A 877 22.07 12.16 -0.89
CA THR A 877 20.72 12.59 -1.26
C THR A 877 19.72 12.02 -0.27
N VAL A 878 18.87 12.88 0.29
CA VAL A 878 17.75 12.48 1.14
C VAL A 878 16.49 12.52 0.29
N HIS A 879 15.73 11.44 0.28
CA HIS A 879 14.61 11.22 -0.63
C HIS A 879 13.26 11.20 0.06
N ARG A 880 12.22 11.38 -0.75
CA ARG A 880 10.79 11.31 -0.47
C ARG A 880 10.11 12.60 -0.04
N PHE A 881 10.61 13.76 -0.45
CA PHE A 881 9.86 14.99 -0.27
C PHE A 881 8.86 15.17 -1.43
N LEU A 882 7.56 15.17 -1.11
CA LEU A 882 6.49 15.25 -2.11
C LEU A 882 6.18 16.69 -2.50
N THR A 883 6.48 17.65 -1.62
CA THR A 883 6.23 19.08 -1.83
C THR A 883 7.48 19.91 -1.60
N LEU A 884 7.49 21.13 -2.14
CA LEU A 884 8.56 22.10 -1.90
C LEU A 884 8.66 22.46 -0.43
N ASP A 885 7.53 22.68 0.24
CA ASP A 885 7.49 23.10 1.65
C ASP A 885 8.07 22.03 2.56
N GLU A 886 7.80 20.78 2.28
CA GLU A 886 8.37 19.66 3.03
C GLU A 886 9.91 19.61 2.86
N ALA A 887 10.39 19.77 1.63
CA ALA A 887 11.83 19.80 1.35
C ALA A 887 12.51 21.02 1.98
N MET A 888 11.90 22.20 1.90
CA MET A 888 12.41 23.42 2.52
C MET A 888 12.34 23.38 4.03
N GLY A 889 11.31 22.79 4.62
CA GLY A 889 11.19 22.56 6.06
C GLY A 889 12.32 21.68 6.58
N TYR A 890 12.58 20.56 5.92
CA TYR A 890 13.69 19.66 6.23
C TYR A 890 15.05 20.37 6.04
N TRP A 891 15.22 21.11 4.95
CA TRP A 891 16.46 21.88 4.70
C TRP A 891 16.72 22.92 5.80
N ARG A 892 15.69 23.65 6.26
CA ARG A 892 15.81 24.59 7.39
C ARG A 892 16.21 23.87 8.68
N HIS A 893 15.65 22.68 8.93
CA HIS A 893 16.01 21.87 10.11
C HIS A 893 17.49 21.40 10.05
N LEU A 894 18.01 21.13 8.85
CA LEU A 894 19.43 20.82 8.67
C LEU A 894 20.34 22.03 8.95
N GLN A 895 19.83 23.23 9.03
CA GLN A 895 20.60 24.43 9.42
C GLN A 895 20.60 24.71 10.94
N GLN A 896 19.81 23.98 11.74
CA GLN A 896 19.71 24.14 13.19
C GLN A 896 20.84 23.43 13.93
N GLU A 897 21.02 23.76 15.21
CA GLU A 897 22.13 23.24 16.04
C GLU A 897 22.11 21.71 16.21
N GLU A 898 20.92 21.09 16.12
CA GLU A 898 20.71 19.64 16.27
C GLU A 898 21.10 18.82 15.03
N SER A 899 21.44 19.49 13.93
CA SER A 899 21.78 18.87 12.67
C SER A 899 23.14 18.17 12.70
N PRO A 900 23.25 16.97 12.09
CA PRO A 900 24.55 16.30 11.95
C PRO A 900 25.52 17.06 11.01
N LEU A 901 25.04 18.04 10.26
CA LEU A 901 25.87 18.87 9.38
C LEU A 901 26.59 19.98 10.15
N ARG A 902 26.08 20.41 11.30
CA ARG A 902 26.62 21.54 12.08
C ARG A 902 28.00 21.33 12.66
N GLN A 903 28.45 20.09 12.72
CA GLN A 903 29.83 19.77 13.15
C GLN A 903 30.88 20.09 12.08
N TYR A 904 30.47 20.43 10.84
CA TYR A 904 31.34 20.76 9.72
C TYR A 904 31.21 22.26 9.36
N SER A 905 32.20 22.82 8.72
CA SER A 905 32.18 24.21 8.24
C SER A 905 31.31 24.33 7.00
N ASP A 906 30.67 25.49 6.79
CA ASP A 906 29.84 25.78 5.62
C ASP A 906 30.59 25.68 4.28
N ASN A 907 31.92 25.71 4.29
CA ASN A 907 32.77 25.50 3.12
C ASN A 907 33.04 24.01 2.82
N ASP A 908 32.83 23.13 3.78
CA ASP A 908 33.12 21.70 3.66
C ASP A 908 32.01 20.94 2.98
N TYR A 909 30.79 21.48 2.95
CA TYR A 909 29.63 20.89 2.31
C TYR A 909 28.67 21.97 1.77
N HIS A 910 27.79 21.57 0.83
CA HIS A 910 26.66 22.37 0.40
C HIS A 910 25.39 21.53 0.41
N ALA A 911 24.37 22.00 1.14
CA ALA A 911 23.07 21.34 1.24
C ALA A 911 21.95 22.21 0.64
N PHE A 912 21.14 21.65 -0.25
CA PHE A 912 20.06 22.36 -0.88
C PHE A 912 18.96 21.40 -1.39
N PRO A 913 17.70 21.84 -1.45
CA PRO A 913 16.63 21.11 -2.12
C PRO A 913 16.78 21.17 -3.64
N ILE A 914 16.48 20.08 -4.31
CA ILE A 914 16.60 19.96 -5.76
C ILE A 914 15.51 19.04 -6.30
N THR A 915 14.86 19.43 -7.41
CA THR A 915 13.89 18.58 -8.09
C THR A 915 14.57 17.44 -8.83
N THR A 916 13.85 16.35 -9.07
CA THR A 916 14.37 15.18 -9.83
C THR A 916 14.94 15.60 -11.20
N GLN A 917 14.28 16.52 -11.91
CA GLN A 917 14.75 17.00 -13.22
C GLN A 917 16.01 17.84 -13.12
N ASN A 918 16.05 18.80 -12.18
CA ASN A 918 17.22 19.62 -11.97
C ASN A 918 18.41 18.81 -11.44
N TYR A 919 18.15 17.77 -10.64
CA TYR A 919 19.21 16.87 -10.15
C TYR A 919 19.93 16.15 -11.29
N ALA A 920 19.21 15.66 -12.29
CA ALA A 920 19.83 15.04 -13.46
C ALA A 920 20.77 16.05 -14.20
N THR A 921 20.32 17.29 -14.40
CA THR A 921 21.13 18.34 -15.01
C THR A 921 22.33 18.70 -14.14
N PHE A 922 22.12 18.87 -12.84
CA PHE A 922 23.14 19.18 -11.83
C PHE A 922 24.21 18.08 -11.74
N TYR A 923 23.79 16.83 -11.66
CA TYR A 923 24.70 15.70 -11.57
C TYR A 923 25.56 15.53 -12.83
N ASN A 924 25.05 15.88 -14.01
CA ASN A 924 25.81 15.84 -15.26
C ASN A 924 26.79 17.01 -15.39
N ARG A 925 26.38 18.20 -14.97
CA ARG A 925 27.22 19.40 -15.11
C ARG A 925 28.28 19.54 -14.02
N LYS A 926 28.03 18.99 -12.85
CA LYS A 926 28.89 19.05 -11.66
C LYS A 926 29.16 20.49 -11.17
N ASP A 927 28.33 21.43 -11.57
CA ASP A 927 28.49 22.85 -11.24
C ASP A 927 27.61 23.24 -10.06
N VAL A 928 28.21 23.16 -8.87
CA VAL A 928 27.55 23.47 -7.60
C VAL A 928 27.24 24.98 -7.52
N ALA A 929 28.18 25.83 -7.99
CA ALA A 929 28.05 27.29 -7.88
C ALA A 929 26.88 27.81 -8.72
N ALA A 930 26.71 27.30 -9.95
CA ALA A 930 25.58 27.66 -10.81
C ALA A 930 24.24 27.25 -10.20
N TYR A 931 24.16 26.06 -9.56
CA TYR A 931 22.93 25.64 -8.90
C TYR A 931 22.62 26.47 -7.65
N LEU A 932 23.62 26.80 -6.84
CA LEU A 932 23.42 27.65 -5.67
C LEU A 932 22.91 29.06 -6.05
N LEU A 933 23.41 29.67 -7.15
CA LEU A 933 22.86 30.93 -7.68
C LEU A 933 21.38 30.80 -8.05
N PHE A 934 21.00 29.68 -8.70
CA PHE A 934 19.61 29.37 -9.02
C PHE A 934 18.78 29.17 -7.76
N PHE A 935 19.28 28.39 -6.80
CA PHE A 935 18.60 28.11 -5.54
C PHE A 935 18.34 29.37 -4.73
N ASN A 936 19.36 30.22 -4.56
CA ASN A 936 19.23 31.48 -3.81
C ASN A 936 18.19 32.41 -4.43
N ARG A 937 18.13 32.47 -5.76
CA ARG A 937 17.20 33.36 -6.44
C ARG A 937 15.74 32.91 -6.41
N TYR A 938 15.50 31.61 -6.60
CA TYR A 938 14.13 31.08 -6.77
C TYR A 938 13.53 30.48 -5.51
N TYR A 939 14.35 29.94 -4.62
CA TYR A 939 13.86 29.28 -3.40
C TYR A 939 14.05 30.13 -2.14
N LEU A 940 15.09 30.96 -2.07
CA LEU A 940 15.33 31.84 -0.92
C LEU A 940 14.85 33.27 -1.18
N LYS A 941 14.48 33.62 -2.43
CA LYS A 941 14.00 34.96 -2.84
C LYS A 941 14.95 36.10 -2.40
N GLN A 942 16.25 35.84 -2.44
CA GLN A 942 17.29 36.83 -2.13
C GLN A 942 17.94 37.39 -3.40
#